data_93aac9f8dcfdac5f1654b4090217c196
#
_entry.id   93aac9f8dcfdac5f1654b4090217c196
#
_cell.length_a   1.000
_cell.length_b   1.000
_cell.length_c   1.000
_cell.angle_alpha   90.00
_cell.angle_beta   90.00
_cell.angle_gamma   90.00
#
_symmetry.space_group_name_H-M   'P 1'
#
loop_
_entity.id
_entity.type
_entity.pdbx_description
1 polymer ?
#
loop_
_entity_poly.entity_id
_entity_poly.type
_entity_poly.pdbx_seq_one_letter_code
_entity_poly.pdbx_strand_id
1 'polypeptide(L)'
;MQNRTGILILTGVIAAICIYFLSFTFVSRSIKADAEAYATNKQGQFDRAKEQRYLDSLWKEPVFLGSTLQEVTERELGLGLDLQGGMHVVLEVSPADILRSLSGNNRDPKFNEALKQAGEDQKTSNTSFVDLFANNFKKLAPDTKLATIFATSANRSKINFQSSDTEVRKLLNDEVNGAFGRAFQIIQARVDKFGVANPNIQRLPGSGRIQIELPGVDNPERIRRLLTGSAKLEFTEVYRLNELAPAIEGMGSYLLREETARKATAKASTPATGTTAQGNSLESQLAQGSKKDSTSKSDTAAASAQGTALTQLFLPVGQDQLGVYLKDTARANAVLNAPEVRSLFPADAVFAWDRKTFKATDGKEILPLYFLKKPGGRAPLEGDVITDATNDYDDRGRPEVTMNMNAEGARKWKSLTAANVGRPVAILLDNLVYTAPNVQNEIPNGRSSISGNFTVEETKDMSNVLKAGKLPAPTTIVEESVVGATLGSEAVSAGVLSSVVGILLVFGFVVFYYNRAGVIADIALLVNLFFLLGVMASLGAVLTMPGIAGIVLSIGMAVDANVLIFERIKEELELGKTFKQAVSDGFKNALPSIIDSNVTTFLTGIVLFIFGTGLILGFATTLIIGILTSLFAAIFITRLLLEYYIRNGKTLTFSSTWAKKLFADSDFDFVSRRKLYYTISSVIIGAGIISVLFRGFGLGVDFKGGRSYVVRFEKAITTDDVRNSLEGVLGASPEVKTYGGTGIGANQVKVTTSYLVDDNSAGADKRAEATIYKGLSSLKGNPAHIESSQKVGPTIAYDILTSALWSILLAVAVVFVYILIRFKKLAFGYGAVVAMFHDVLIILAIFSIFNGLLPFSLDVDQAFVGALLTIMGYSMNDTVVVFDRIREYLNENRGKKESIPTIINNALNSTLSRTAVTGFSTILVLLVLFIFGGETIRGFSFAMLIGVIVGTYSSLFVATPIVVDALSNDQEKDNGTPTTIEKKTGFDAIPADFTSAEATTPEEFTAKKEKKAKTPLIRPSQS
;
A
#
# COMPACT_ATOMS: atom_id res chain seq x y z
N MET A 1 -3.98 -47.41 -7.82
CA MET A 1 -4.24 -46.48 -8.96
C MET A 1 -5.75 -46.32 -9.20
N GLN A 2 -6.49 -45.98 -8.18
CA GLN A 2 -7.96 -46.06 -8.25
C GLN A 2 -8.66 -44.79 -8.77
N ASN A 3 -7.97 -43.69 -9.17
CA ASN A 3 -8.70 -42.48 -9.58
C ASN A 3 -8.05 -41.63 -10.71
N ARG A 4 -7.41 -42.27 -11.71
CA ARG A 4 -6.82 -41.54 -12.85
C ARG A 4 -7.86 -40.72 -13.60
N THR A 5 -9.03 -41.31 -13.87
CA THR A 5 -10.11 -40.59 -14.57
C THR A 5 -10.58 -39.36 -13.77
N GLY A 6 -10.68 -39.50 -12.43
CA GLY A 6 -11.02 -38.36 -11.57
C GLY A 6 -9.99 -37.23 -11.64
N ILE A 7 -8.69 -37.55 -11.63
CA ILE A 7 -7.60 -36.57 -11.74
C ILE A 7 -7.63 -35.88 -13.11
N LEU A 8 -7.84 -36.63 -14.20
CA LEU A 8 -7.94 -36.04 -15.55
C LEU A 8 -9.17 -35.12 -15.68
N ILE A 9 -10.30 -35.51 -15.11
CA ILE A 9 -11.51 -34.66 -15.11
C ILE A 9 -11.24 -33.40 -14.30
N LEU A 10 -10.68 -33.53 -13.09
CA LEU A 10 -10.34 -32.38 -12.24
C LEU A 10 -9.38 -31.41 -12.96
N THR A 11 -8.28 -31.96 -13.52
CA THR A 11 -7.32 -31.15 -14.30
C THR A 11 -7.98 -30.47 -15.50
N GLY A 12 -8.86 -31.19 -16.20
CA GLY A 12 -9.61 -30.64 -17.35
C GLY A 12 -10.55 -29.50 -16.94
N VAL A 13 -11.25 -29.65 -15.82
CA VAL A 13 -12.14 -28.60 -15.29
C VAL A 13 -11.36 -27.38 -14.88
N ILE A 14 -10.25 -27.54 -14.13
CA ILE A 14 -9.40 -26.42 -13.74
C ILE A 14 -8.81 -25.73 -14.97
N ALA A 15 -8.32 -26.48 -15.96
CA ALA A 15 -7.81 -25.92 -17.20
C ALA A 15 -8.88 -25.13 -17.96
N ALA A 16 -10.11 -25.64 -18.05
CA ALA A 16 -11.22 -24.92 -18.70
C ALA A 16 -11.56 -23.61 -17.98
N ILE A 17 -11.58 -23.60 -16.65
CA ILE A 17 -11.78 -22.38 -15.85
C ILE A 17 -10.64 -21.39 -16.11
N CYS A 18 -9.39 -21.84 -16.09
CA CYS A 18 -8.23 -20.98 -16.38
C CYS A 18 -8.30 -20.39 -17.79
N ILE A 19 -8.65 -21.17 -18.80
CA ILE A 19 -8.82 -20.69 -20.19
C ILE A 19 -9.92 -19.63 -20.24
N TYR A 20 -11.04 -19.89 -19.59
CA TYR A 20 -12.17 -18.96 -19.56
C TYR A 20 -11.75 -17.60 -19.00
N PHE A 21 -11.12 -17.55 -17.81
CA PHE A 21 -10.72 -16.29 -17.20
C PHE A 21 -9.57 -15.60 -17.94
N LEU A 22 -8.56 -16.33 -18.41
CA LEU A 22 -7.46 -15.76 -19.19
C LEU A 22 -7.92 -15.19 -20.54
N SER A 23 -9.02 -15.71 -21.11
CA SER A 23 -9.55 -15.20 -22.37
C SER A 23 -10.04 -13.73 -22.25
N PHE A 24 -10.55 -13.31 -21.09
CA PHE A 24 -10.92 -11.91 -20.84
C PHE A 24 -9.71 -10.99 -20.90
N THR A 25 -8.59 -11.41 -20.28
CA THR A 25 -7.33 -10.66 -20.33
C THR A 25 -6.82 -10.51 -21.76
N PHE A 26 -6.89 -11.57 -22.55
CA PHE A 26 -6.43 -11.54 -23.94
C PHE A 26 -7.30 -10.59 -24.79
N VAL A 27 -8.62 -10.68 -24.68
CA VAL A 27 -9.56 -9.82 -25.42
C VAL A 27 -9.41 -8.35 -25.02
N SER A 28 -9.34 -8.05 -23.71
CA SER A 28 -9.16 -6.68 -23.24
C SER A 28 -7.86 -6.06 -23.78
N ARG A 29 -6.76 -6.80 -23.73
CA ARG A 29 -5.47 -6.34 -24.26
C ARG A 29 -5.50 -6.13 -25.78
N SER A 30 -6.18 -6.99 -26.52
CA SER A 30 -6.36 -6.82 -27.97
C SER A 30 -7.10 -5.52 -28.28
N ILE A 31 -8.22 -5.24 -27.59
CA ILE A 31 -8.99 -4.01 -27.80
C ILE A 31 -8.19 -2.77 -27.42
N LYS A 32 -7.41 -2.83 -26.33
CA LYS A 32 -6.53 -1.72 -25.92
C LYS A 32 -5.41 -1.46 -26.95
N ALA A 33 -4.83 -2.52 -27.53
CA ALA A 33 -3.85 -2.39 -28.61
C ALA A 33 -4.47 -1.79 -29.88
N ASP A 34 -5.70 -2.17 -30.23
CA ASP A 34 -6.44 -1.59 -31.35
C ASP A 34 -6.75 -0.09 -31.10
N ALA A 35 -7.08 0.28 -29.86
CA ALA A 35 -7.31 1.68 -29.47
C ALA A 35 -6.03 2.51 -29.56
N GLU A 36 -4.90 1.98 -29.13
CA GLU A 36 -3.58 2.63 -29.24
C GLU A 36 -3.17 2.81 -30.71
N ALA A 37 -3.37 1.78 -31.54
CA ALA A 37 -3.12 1.85 -32.98
C ALA A 37 -4.02 2.90 -33.65
N TYR A 38 -5.30 2.99 -33.28
CA TYR A 38 -6.22 4.02 -33.76
C TYR A 38 -5.82 5.45 -33.33
N ALA A 39 -5.28 5.59 -32.13
CA ALA A 39 -4.87 6.86 -31.56
C ALA A 39 -3.50 7.35 -32.06
N THR A 40 -2.68 6.46 -32.63
CA THR A 40 -1.36 6.79 -33.13
C THR A 40 -1.43 7.22 -34.61
N ASN A 41 -0.96 8.44 -34.90
CA ASN A 41 -0.93 8.93 -36.28
C ASN A 41 0.21 8.30 -37.12
N LYS A 42 0.21 8.53 -38.42
CA LYS A 42 1.25 8.02 -39.34
C LYS A 42 2.66 8.53 -39.02
N GLN A 43 2.80 9.54 -38.18
CA GLN A 43 4.07 10.14 -37.77
C GLN A 43 4.54 9.62 -36.40
N GLY A 44 3.81 8.61 -35.82
CA GLY A 44 4.14 8.02 -34.53
C GLY A 44 3.73 8.85 -33.33
N GLN A 45 2.94 9.93 -33.53
CA GLN A 45 2.42 10.72 -32.42
C GLN A 45 1.15 10.08 -31.89
N PHE A 46 1.10 9.81 -30.59
CA PHE A 46 -0.01 9.24 -29.87
C PHE A 46 -0.97 10.33 -29.36
N ASP A 47 -2.27 10.19 -29.65
CA ASP A 47 -3.35 11.08 -29.19
C ASP A 47 -4.27 10.34 -28.19
N ARG A 48 -4.04 10.60 -26.91
CA ARG A 48 -4.79 9.97 -25.84
C ARG A 48 -6.29 10.28 -25.85
N ALA A 49 -6.67 11.46 -26.32
CA ALA A 49 -8.08 11.82 -26.42
C ALA A 49 -8.82 11.01 -27.50
N LYS A 50 -8.09 10.53 -28.50
CA LYS A 50 -8.65 9.60 -29.51
C LYS A 50 -8.76 8.18 -28.96
N GLU A 51 -7.74 7.72 -28.23
CA GLU A 51 -7.78 6.43 -27.54
C GLU A 51 -8.98 6.34 -26.61
N GLN A 52 -9.12 7.35 -25.73
CA GLN A 52 -10.22 7.39 -24.76
C GLN A 52 -11.59 7.38 -25.46
N ARG A 53 -11.78 8.17 -26.51
CA ARG A 53 -13.02 8.17 -27.29
C ARG A 53 -13.34 6.83 -27.94
N TYR A 54 -12.31 6.12 -28.40
CA TYR A 54 -12.47 4.78 -28.96
C TYR A 54 -12.92 3.78 -27.87
N LEU A 55 -12.26 3.78 -26.72
CA LEU A 55 -12.62 2.91 -25.60
C LEU A 55 -14.02 3.28 -25.04
N ASP A 56 -14.35 4.56 -24.90
CA ASP A 56 -15.66 5.02 -24.44
C ASP A 56 -16.79 4.59 -25.40
N SER A 57 -16.54 4.55 -26.71
CA SER A 57 -17.52 4.08 -27.69
C SER A 57 -17.86 2.61 -27.54
N LEU A 58 -16.92 1.79 -27.09
CA LEU A 58 -17.09 0.35 -26.90
C LEU A 58 -17.48 -0.03 -25.46
N TRP A 59 -17.43 0.93 -24.52
CA TRP A 59 -17.51 0.65 -23.08
C TRP A 59 -18.74 -0.15 -22.66
N LYS A 60 -19.88 0.13 -23.29
CA LYS A 60 -21.16 -0.55 -23.03
C LYS A 60 -21.56 -1.55 -24.12
N GLU A 61 -20.74 -1.71 -25.16
CA GLU A 61 -21.01 -2.65 -26.22
C GLU A 61 -20.56 -4.07 -25.85
N PRO A 62 -21.28 -5.12 -26.22
CA PRO A 62 -20.91 -6.50 -26.01
C PRO A 62 -19.73 -6.87 -26.92
N VAL A 63 -18.55 -7.09 -26.35
CA VAL A 63 -17.31 -7.36 -27.10
C VAL A 63 -16.84 -8.82 -27.01
N PHE A 64 -17.25 -9.57 -25.96
CA PHE A 64 -16.84 -10.97 -25.80
C PHE A 64 -17.86 -11.79 -25.02
N LEU A 65 -18.34 -12.93 -25.60
CA LEU A 65 -19.30 -13.85 -24.97
C LEU A 65 -20.56 -13.17 -24.38
N GLY A 66 -20.98 -12.05 -24.95
CA GLY A 66 -22.10 -11.25 -24.49
C GLY A 66 -21.73 -10.27 -23.33
N SER A 67 -20.48 -10.26 -22.86
CA SER A 67 -19.99 -9.29 -21.88
C SER A 67 -19.57 -7.99 -22.56
N THR A 68 -19.89 -6.86 -21.92
CA THR A 68 -19.46 -5.52 -22.35
C THR A 68 -17.97 -5.31 -22.14
N LEU A 69 -17.38 -4.29 -22.80
CA LEU A 69 -15.97 -3.96 -22.56
C LEU A 69 -15.70 -3.65 -21.10
N GLN A 70 -16.62 -3.02 -20.40
CA GLN A 70 -16.53 -2.78 -18.96
C GLN A 70 -16.37 -4.10 -18.19
N GLU A 71 -17.27 -5.07 -18.40
CA GLU A 71 -17.22 -6.37 -17.71
C GLU A 71 -15.98 -7.18 -18.08
N VAL A 72 -15.52 -7.07 -19.33
CA VAL A 72 -14.29 -7.72 -19.80
C VAL A 72 -13.07 -7.13 -19.06
N THR A 73 -13.03 -5.81 -18.95
CA THR A 73 -11.93 -5.10 -18.25
C THR A 73 -11.94 -5.37 -16.74
N GLU A 74 -13.12 -5.49 -16.12
CA GLU A 74 -13.24 -5.85 -14.69
C GLU A 74 -12.76 -7.28 -14.37
N ARG A 75 -12.76 -8.18 -15.38
CA ARG A 75 -12.32 -9.58 -15.22
C ARG A 75 -10.94 -9.85 -15.79
N GLU A 76 -10.27 -8.87 -16.37
CA GLU A 76 -8.88 -9.05 -16.82
C GLU A 76 -7.92 -9.22 -15.64
N LEU A 77 -6.78 -9.87 -15.89
CA LEU A 77 -5.68 -9.91 -14.92
C LEU A 77 -5.17 -8.49 -14.69
N GLY A 78 -5.46 -7.92 -13.53
CA GLY A 78 -5.04 -6.58 -13.15
C GLY A 78 -3.52 -6.46 -13.09
N LEU A 79 -2.98 -5.33 -13.57
CA LEU A 79 -1.59 -4.95 -13.36
C LEU A 79 -1.51 -3.94 -12.24
N GLY A 80 -0.53 -4.10 -11.35
CA GLY A 80 -0.30 -3.21 -10.23
C GLY A 80 0.23 -1.84 -10.65
N LEU A 81 0.27 -0.96 -9.67
CA LEU A 81 0.74 0.41 -9.81
C LEU A 81 2.16 0.52 -10.38
N ASP A 82 3.04 -0.36 -9.95
CA ASP A 82 4.45 -0.45 -10.36
C ASP A 82 4.66 -0.94 -11.80
N LEU A 83 3.61 -1.53 -12.41
CA LEU A 83 3.63 -2.01 -13.79
C LEU A 83 2.90 -1.08 -14.77
N GLN A 84 1.80 -0.47 -14.35
CA GLN A 84 1.01 0.43 -15.20
C GLN A 84 1.29 1.91 -14.95
N GLY A 85 2.00 2.22 -13.86
CA GLY A 85 2.00 3.56 -13.30
C GLY A 85 0.68 3.86 -12.59
N GLY A 86 0.54 5.05 -12.02
CA GLY A 86 -0.67 5.48 -11.34
C GLY A 86 -0.40 5.96 -9.92
N MET A 87 -1.37 5.78 -9.02
CA MET A 87 -1.33 6.37 -7.68
C MET A 87 -1.80 5.38 -6.61
N HIS A 88 -1.03 5.27 -5.54
CA HIS A 88 -1.39 4.61 -4.28
C HIS A 88 -1.57 5.66 -3.20
N VAL A 89 -2.63 5.57 -2.42
CA VAL A 89 -2.97 6.52 -1.36
C VAL A 89 -3.48 5.78 -0.14
N VAL A 90 -3.00 6.15 1.05
CA VAL A 90 -3.63 5.79 2.31
C VAL A 90 -4.30 7.04 2.88
N LEU A 91 -5.62 6.97 3.00
CA LEU A 91 -6.43 8.02 3.59
C LEU A 91 -6.67 7.71 5.07
N GLU A 92 -6.53 8.70 5.91
CA GLU A 92 -6.95 8.68 7.31
C GLU A 92 -8.18 9.57 7.48
N VAL A 93 -9.25 8.99 8.03
CA VAL A 93 -10.45 9.74 8.40
C VAL A 93 -10.21 10.33 9.78
N SER A 94 -10.31 11.64 9.95
CA SER A 94 -9.99 12.35 11.20
C SER A 94 -10.89 11.90 12.38
N PRO A 95 -10.40 11.08 13.33
CA PRO A 95 -11.19 10.73 14.49
C PRO A 95 -11.41 11.92 15.43
N ALA A 96 -10.49 12.88 15.45
CA ALA A 96 -10.62 14.13 16.19
C ALA A 96 -11.84 14.94 15.74
N ASP A 97 -12.05 15.05 14.42
CA ASP A 97 -13.18 15.79 13.87
C ASP A 97 -14.51 15.04 14.05
N ILE A 98 -14.49 13.70 14.06
CA ILE A 98 -15.64 12.90 14.43
C ILE A 98 -16.04 13.20 15.89
N LEU A 99 -15.10 13.15 16.83
CA LEU A 99 -15.36 13.46 18.24
C LEU A 99 -15.82 14.91 18.44
N ARG A 100 -15.23 15.87 17.70
CA ARG A 100 -15.65 17.27 17.71
C ARG A 100 -17.10 17.41 17.21
N SER A 101 -17.47 16.71 16.16
CA SER A 101 -18.85 16.69 15.65
C SER A 101 -19.83 16.07 16.66
N LEU A 102 -19.48 14.94 17.26
CA LEU A 102 -20.29 14.26 18.28
C LEU A 102 -20.48 15.08 19.55
N SER A 103 -19.51 15.93 19.91
CA SER A 103 -19.59 16.88 21.02
C SER A 103 -20.43 18.13 20.70
N GLY A 104 -21.01 18.23 19.48
CA GLY A 104 -21.75 19.42 19.05
C GLY A 104 -20.81 20.61 18.73
N ASN A 105 -19.60 20.37 18.32
CA ASN A 105 -18.55 21.37 18.10
C ASN A 105 -18.18 22.15 19.37
N ASN A 106 -17.94 21.41 20.44
CA ASN A 106 -17.55 21.98 21.73
C ASN A 106 -16.26 22.84 21.58
N ARG A 107 -16.30 24.04 22.15
CA ARG A 107 -15.20 25.01 22.11
C ARG A 107 -14.38 25.05 23.40
N ASP A 108 -14.63 24.18 24.35
CA ASP A 108 -13.86 24.08 25.59
C ASP A 108 -12.35 23.92 25.28
N PRO A 109 -11.48 24.81 25.81
CA PRO A 109 -10.05 24.69 25.60
C PRO A 109 -9.47 23.35 26.06
N LYS A 110 -9.94 22.79 27.18
CA LYS A 110 -9.47 21.50 27.72
C LYS A 110 -9.84 20.34 26.79
N PHE A 111 -11.06 20.37 26.22
CA PHE A 111 -11.52 19.41 25.22
C PHE A 111 -10.64 19.45 23.98
N ASN A 112 -10.38 20.64 23.42
CA ASN A 112 -9.57 20.80 22.24
C ASN A 112 -8.09 20.44 22.49
N GLU A 113 -7.55 20.76 23.68
CA GLU A 113 -6.19 20.36 24.05
C GLU A 113 -6.07 18.84 24.22
N ALA A 114 -7.09 18.18 24.81
CA ALA A 114 -7.13 16.72 24.91
C ALA A 114 -7.16 16.03 23.53
N LEU A 115 -7.90 16.58 22.57
CA LEU A 115 -7.91 16.09 21.19
C LEU A 115 -6.53 16.23 20.52
N LYS A 116 -5.86 17.36 20.74
CA LYS A 116 -4.52 17.62 20.21
C LYS A 116 -3.49 16.65 20.81
N GLN A 117 -3.47 16.48 22.13
CA GLN A 117 -2.58 15.55 22.81
C GLN A 117 -2.84 14.10 22.38
N ALA A 118 -4.11 13.70 22.20
CA ALA A 118 -4.44 12.38 21.67
C ALA A 118 -3.86 12.15 20.26
N GLY A 119 -3.87 13.19 19.41
CA GLY A 119 -3.25 13.12 18.08
C GLY A 119 -1.73 12.99 18.13
N GLU A 120 -1.06 13.62 19.10
CA GLU A 120 0.39 13.45 19.29
C GLU A 120 0.71 12.06 19.84
N ASP A 121 -0.05 11.59 20.84
CA ASP A 121 0.13 10.26 21.43
C ASP A 121 -0.12 9.12 20.42
N GLN A 122 -1.04 9.33 19.49
CA GLN A 122 -1.35 8.36 18.42
C GLN A 122 -0.16 8.11 17.48
N LYS A 123 0.74 9.05 17.34
CA LYS A 123 1.95 8.88 16.49
C LYS A 123 2.87 7.78 16.99
N THR A 124 2.80 7.43 18.26
CA THR A 124 3.69 6.46 18.92
C THR A 124 2.97 5.34 19.67
N SER A 125 1.64 5.24 19.52
CA SER A 125 0.80 4.28 20.25
C SER A 125 -0.26 3.66 19.35
N ASN A 126 -0.43 2.34 19.46
CA ASN A 126 -1.51 1.58 18.80
C ASN A 126 -2.84 1.60 19.59
N THR A 127 -2.93 2.40 20.63
CA THR A 127 -4.19 2.55 21.41
C THR A 127 -5.22 3.32 20.60
N SER A 128 -6.51 3.01 20.76
CA SER A 128 -7.58 3.72 20.04
C SER A 128 -7.53 5.23 20.34
N PHE A 129 -7.77 6.06 19.33
CA PHE A 129 -7.80 7.52 19.49
C PHE A 129 -8.79 7.96 20.57
N VAL A 130 -9.94 7.30 20.67
CA VAL A 130 -10.96 7.57 21.69
C VAL A 130 -10.42 7.32 23.09
N ASP A 131 -9.65 6.26 23.29
CA ASP A 131 -9.05 5.93 24.60
C ASP A 131 -7.92 6.89 24.95
N LEU A 132 -7.08 7.27 23.99
CA LEU A 132 -6.05 8.29 24.18
C LEU A 132 -6.68 9.64 24.55
N PHE A 133 -7.71 10.06 23.80
CA PHE A 133 -8.47 11.27 24.09
C PHE A 133 -9.08 11.24 25.48
N ALA A 134 -9.78 10.15 25.84
CA ALA A 134 -10.44 10.04 27.13
C ALA A 134 -9.44 10.07 28.30
N ASN A 135 -8.27 9.44 28.13
CA ASN A 135 -7.22 9.46 29.13
C ASN A 135 -6.61 10.86 29.29
N ASN A 136 -6.34 11.57 28.18
CA ASN A 136 -5.80 12.93 28.20
C ASN A 136 -6.83 13.94 28.73
N PHE A 137 -8.10 13.79 28.33
CA PHE A 137 -9.17 14.63 28.88
C PHE A 137 -9.32 14.46 30.38
N LYS A 138 -9.22 13.23 30.89
CA LYS A 138 -9.28 12.97 32.34
C LYS A 138 -8.09 13.54 33.10
N LYS A 139 -6.90 13.63 32.48
CA LYS A 139 -5.75 14.33 33.08
C LYS A 139 -5.96 15.83 33.17
N LEU A 140 -6.55 16.45 32.12
CA LEU A 140 -6.79 17.89 32.05
C LEU A 140 -8.03 18.35 32.82
N ALA A 141 -9.02 17.49 32.98
CA ALA A 141 -10.31 17.78 33.65
C ALA A 141 -10.75 16.59 34.52
N PRO A 142 -10.07 16.29 35.66
CA PRO A 142 -10.34 15.10 36.49
C PRO A 142 -11.75 14.96 36.98
N ASP A 143 -12.41 16.10 37.28
CA ASP A 143 -13.75 16.16 37.85
C ASP A 143 -14.88 16.20 36.81
N THR A 144 -14.52 16.27 35.51
CA THR A 144 -15.50 16.38 34.43
C THR A 144 -15.78 15.01 33.81
N LYS A 145 -17.02 14.55 33.82
CA LYS A 145 -17.43 13.30 33.16
C LYS A 145 -17.46 13.51 31.63
N LEU A 146 -17.11 12.49 30.86
CA LEU A 146 -17.25 12.50 29.41
C LEU A 146 -18.69 12.72 28.96
N ALA A 147 -19.65 12.21 29.74
CA ALA A 147 -21.07 12.39 29.46
C ALA A 147 -21.49 13.86 29.36
N THR A 148 -20.88 14.78 30.15
CA THR A 148 -21.20 16.22 30.07
C THR A 148 -20.83 16.86 28.74
N ILE A 149 -19.82 16.33 28.06
CA ILE A 149 -19.37 16.80 26.75
C ILE A 149 -20.23 16.19 25.63
N PHE A 150 -20.56 14.91 25.74
CA PHE A 150 -21.16 14.16 24.62
C PHE A 150 -22.69 13.95 24.73
N ALA A 151 -23.34 14.31 25.86
CA ALA A 151 -24.80 14.26 26.00
C ALA A 151 -25.47 15.45 25.26
N THR A 152 -25.19 15.56 23.95
CA THR A 152 -25.77 16.58 23.08
C THR A 152 -27.20 16.22 22.65
N SER A 153 -27.94 17.19 22.08
CA SER A 153 -29.29 16.93 21.57
C SER A 153 -29.34 15.80 20.54
N ALA A 154 -28.29 15.64 19.75
CA ALA A 154 -28.16 14.59 18.74
C ALA A 154 -27.88 13.19 19.34
N ASN A 155 -27.22 13.13 20.49
CA ASN A 155 -26.81 11.87 21.14
C ASN A 155 -27.67 11.49 22.34
N ARG A 156 -28.71 12.28 22.67
CA ARG A 156 -29.51 12.15 23.87
C ARG A 156 -30.21 10.79 24.01
N SER A 157 -30.47 10.11 22.89
CA SER A 157 -31.03 8.76 22.90
C SER A 157 -30.02 7.68 23.33
N LYS A 158 -28.71 7.95 23.20
CA LYS A 158 -27.62 7.01 23.44
C LYS A 158 -26.76 7.38 24.66
N ILE A 159 -26.60 8.66 24.98
CA ILE A 159 -25.81 9.18 26.11
C ILE A 159 -26.69 10.11 26.94
N ASN A 160 -26.78 9.84 28.24
CA ASN A 160 -27.36 10.75 29.21
C ASN A 160 -26.27 11.27 30.16
N PHE A 161 -26.54 12.32 30.92
CA PHE A 161 -25.61 12.92 31.86
C PHE A 161 -25.15 11.99 33.01
N GLN A 162 -25.84 10.86 33.21
CA GLN A 162 -25.51 9.87 34.23
C GLN A 162 -24.67 8.72 33.66
N SER A 163 -24.51 8.61 32.34
CA SER A 163 -23.72 7.57 31.70
C SER A 163 -22.30 7.57 32.25
N SER A 164 -21.76 6.37 32.46
CA SER A 164 -20.38 6.20 32.93
C SER A 164 -19.38 6.50 31.82
N ASP A 165 -18.16 6.89 32.19
CA ASP A 165 -17.09 7.15 31.20
C ASP A 165 -16.78 5.91 30.36
N THR A 166 -16.95 4.71 30.93
CA THR A 166 -16.76 3.44 30.19
C THR A 166 -17.80 3.21 29.11
N GLU A 167 -19.07 3.50 29.42
CA GLU A 167 -20.19 3.42 28.47
C GLU A 167 -20.00 4.45 27.34
N VAL A 168 -19.66 5.70 27.73
CA VAL A 168 -19.43 6.77 26.76
C VAL A 168 -18.23 6.41 25.84
N ARG A 169 -17.11 5.91 26.39
CA ARG A 169 -15.95 5.45 25.57
C ARG A 169 -16.34 4.37 24.59
N LYS A 170 -17.08 3.36 25.02
CA LYS A 170 -17.55 2.28 24.13
C LYS A 170 -18.39 2.86 22.99
N LEU A 171 -19.37 3.70 23.31
CA LEU A 171 -20.23 4.31 22.31
C LEU A 171 -19.44 5.20 21.33
N LEU A 172 -18.48 5.99 21.83
CA LEU A 172 -17.63 6.81 20.98
C LEU A 172 -16.77 5.96 20.03
N ASN A 173 -16.21 4.83 20.51
CA ASN A 173 -15.50 3.88 19.65
C ASN A 173 -16.42 3.28 18.58
N ASP A 174 -17.66 2.90 18.95
CA ASP A 174 -18.64 2.35 18.01
C ASP A 174 -19.05 3.40 16.95
N GLU A 175 -19.28 4.66 17.35
CA GLU A 175 -19.62 5.76 16.43
C GLU A 175 -18.44 6.12 15.48
N VAL A 176 -17.20 6.14 16.01
CA VAL A 176 -15.99 6.38 15.20
C VAL A 176 -15.81 5.26 14.19
N ASN A 177 -15.94 3.99 14.62
CA ASN A 177 -15.86 2.84 13.69
C ASN A 177 -16.99 2.85 12.65
N GLY A 178 -18.21 3.24 13.06
CA GLY A 178 -19.33 3.42 12.14
C GLY A 178 -19.09 4.54 11.12
N ALA A 179 -18.48 5.66 11.55
CA ALA A 179 -18.08 6.74 10.66
C ALA A 179 -17.01 6.29 9.65
N PHE A 180 -16.01 5.50 10.08
CA PHE A 180 -15.03 4.89 9.16
C PHE A 180 -15.68 3.97 8.12
N GLY A 181 -16.67 3.16 8.53
CA GLY A 181 -17.42 2.31 7.61
C GLY A 181 -18.16 3.12 6.55
N ARG A 182 -18.83 4.21 6.95
CA ARG A 182 -19.54 5.13 6.02
C ARG A 182 -18.54 5.85 5.10
N ALA A 183 -17.42 6.32 5.63
CA ALA A 183 -16.37 6.95 4.82
C ALA A 183 -15.83 6.00 3.74
N PHE A 184 -15.58 4.74 4.10
CA PHE A 184 -15.15 3.71 3.16
C PHE A 184 -16.15 3.53 2.01
N GLN A 185 -17.45 3.38 2.33
CA GLN A 185 -18.49 3.22 1.30
C GLN A 185 -18.57 4.44 0.37
N ILE A 186 -18.46 5.66 0.93
CA ILE A 186 -18.50 6.88 0.13
C ILE A 186 -17.27 6.99 -0.78
N ILE A 187 -16.08 6.70 -0.26
CA ILE A 187 -14.84 6.73 -1.03
C ILE A 187 -14.87 5.66 -2.13
N GLN A 188 -15.33 4.46 -1.83
CA GLN A 188 -15.52 3.40 -2.82
C GLN A 188 -16.47 3.86 -3.92
N ALA A 189 -17.65 4.39 -3.57
CA ALA A 189 -18.60 4.90 -4.54
C ALA A 189 -18.06 6.06 -5.40
N ARG A 190 -17.15 6.86 -4.85
CA ARG A 190 -16.45 7.90 -5.62
C ARG A 190 -15.48 7.30 -6.61
N VAL A 191 -14.61 6.39 -6.16
CA VAL A 191 -13.58 5.75 -7.00
C VAL A 191 -14.22 4.96 -8.14
N ASP A 192 -15.28 4.17 -7.87
CA ASP A 192 -15.98 3.38 -8.88
C ASP A 192 -16.54 4.25 -10.03
N LYS A 193 -16.94 5.50 -9.73
CA LYS A 193 -17.49 6.44 -10.71
C LYS A 193 -16.42 7.18 -11.52
N PHE A 194 -15.14 7.08 -11.15
CA PHE A 194 -14.07 7.74 -11.90
C PHE A 194 -13.66 7.02 -13.19
N GLY A 195 -14.06 5.78 -13.34
CA GLY A 195 -13.72 4.98 -14.51
C GLY A 195 -12.25 4.51 -14.50
N VAL A 196 -11.63 4.42 -13.32
CA VAL A 196 -10.33 3.76 -13.16
C VAL A 196 -10.52 2.26 -13.32
N ALA A 197 -9.73 1.64 -14.17
CA ALA A 197 -9.78 0.20 -14.34
C ALA A 197 -9.18 -0.50 -13.11
N ASN A 198 -9.93 -1.46 -12.53
CA ASN A 198 -9.49 -2.31 -11.42
C ASN A 198 -8.91 -1.55 -10.20
N PRO A 199 -9.64 -0.58 -9.61
CA PRO A 199 -9.19 0.06 -8.38
C PRO A 199 -9.20 -0.97 -7.25
N ASN A 200 -8.13 -0.99 -6.44
CA ASN A 200 -8.07 -1.80 -5.24
C ASN A 200 -8.30 -0.91 -4.02
N ILE A 201 -9.41 -1.14 -3.31
CA ILE A 201 -9.79 -0.33 -2.14
C ILE A 201 -9.92 -1.25 -0.94
N GLN A 202 -9.12 -1.02 0.07
CA GLN A 202 -9.08 -1.84 1.27
C GLN A 202 -9.17 -0.99 2.53
N ARG A 203 -9.92 -1.50 3.52
CA ARG A 203 -9.94 -0.93 4.86
C ARG A 203 -8.82 -1.57 5.69
N LEU A 204 -7.93 -0.77 6.24
CA LEU A 204 -6.87 -1.26 7.12
C LEU A 204 -7.47 -1.49 8.53
N PRO A 205 -7.41 -2.73 9.04
CA PRO A 205 -8.00 -3.07 10.33
C PRO A 205 -7.40 -2.26 11.48
N GLY A 206 -8.24 -1.77 12.39
CA GLY A 206 -7.82 -1.12 13.64
C GLY A 206 -7.32 0.32 13.52
N SER A 207 -7.02 0.83 12.32
CA SER A 207 -6.37 2.13 12.12
C SER A 207 -7.28 3.27 11.69
N GLY A 208 -8.53 2.98 11.29
CA GLY A 208 -9.42 3.98 10.67
C GLY A 208 -8.94 4.50 9.32
N ARG A 209 -8.05 3.77 8.65
CA ARG A 209 -7.43 4.13 7.37
C ARG A 209 -7.99 3.31 6.22
N ILE A 210 -7.94 3.91 5.04
CA ILE A 210 -8.43 3.33 3.79
C ILE A 210 -7.27 3.39 2.79
N GLN A 211 -6.83 2.23 2.34
CA GLN A 211 -5.84 2.08 1.29
C GLN A 211 -6.54 2.05 -0.06
N ILE A 212 -6.03 2.78 -1.02
CA ILE A 212 -6.58 2.92 -2.37
C ILE A 212 -5.43 2.83 -3.37
N GLU A 213 -5.54 1.91 -4.31
CA GLU A 213 -4.62 1.77 -5.43
C GLU A 213 -5.38 2.06 -6.72
N LEU A 214 -4.86 2.96 -7.52
CA LEU A 214 -5.46 3.45 -8.74
C LEU A 214 -4.47 3.28 -9.91
N PRO A 215 -4.37 2.09 -10.50
CA PRO A 215 -3.48 1.84 -11.62
C PRO A 215 -3.89 2.66 -12.85
N GLY A 216 -2.93 3.12 -13.64
CA GLY A 216 -3.15 3.82 -14.89
C GLY A 216 -3.70 5.24 -14.76
N VAL A 217 -3.68 5.84 -13.58
CA VAL A 217 -4.10 7.22 -13.37
C VAL A 217 -2.98 8.19 -13.74
N ASP A 218 -3.28 9.17 -14.60
CA ASP A 218 -2.30 10.16 -15.07
C ASP A 218 -2.35 11.50 -14.36
N ASN A 219 -3.44 11.80 -13.65
CA ASN A 219 -3.62 13.09 -12.99
C ASN A 219 -3.79 12.91 -11.47
N PRO A 220 -2.69 12.76 -10.72
CA PRO A 220 -2.72 12.59 -9.27
C PRO A 220 -3.44 13.74 -8.55
N GLU A 221 -3.31 14.97 -9.04
CA GLU A 221 -3.93 16.15 -8.46
C GLU A 221 -5.46 16.09 -8.47
N ARG A 222 -6.02 15.60 -9.57
CA ARG A 222 -7.46 15.39 -9.68
C ARG A 222 -7.93 14.38 -8.65
N ILE A 223 -7.20 13.26 -8.52
CA ILE A 223 -7.52 12.20 -7.57
C ILE A 223 -7.40 12.68 -6.12
N ARG A 224 -6.31 13.40 -5.77
CA ARG A 224 -6.17 13.98 -4.42
C ARG A 224 -7.39 14.80 -4.04
N ARG A 225 -7.83 15.72 -4.92
CA ARG A 225 -9.01 16.56 -4.68
C ARG A 225 -10.28 15.75 -4.49
N LEU A 226 -10.45 14.69 -5.25
CA LEU A 226 -11.64 13.83 -5.21
C LEU A 226 -11.69 12.97 -3.95
N LEU A 227 -10.55 12.49 -3.50
CA LEU A 227 -10.44 11.63 -2.32
C LEU A 227 -10.48 12.44 -1.01
N THR A 228 -9.85 13.61 -0.97
CA THR A 228 -9.80 14.45 0.24
C THR A 228 -10.98 15.40 0.35
N GLY A 229 -11.68 15.68 -0.74
CA GLY A 229 -12.86 16.54 -0.73
C GLY A 229 -13.97 15.97 0.14
N SER A 230 -14.44 16.75 1.12
CA SER A 230 -15.51 16.31 2.04
C SER A 230 -16.87 16.23 1.38
N ALA A 231 -17.03 16.81 0.19
CA ALA A 231 -18.30 17.03 -0.52
C ALA A 231 -19.33 17.80 0.31
N LYS A 232 -18.86 18.69 1.15
CA LYS A 232 -19.73 19.57 1.93
C LYS A 232 -20.30 20.64 1.04
N LEU A 233 -21.46 20.37 0.45
CA LEU A 233 -22.18 21.35 -0.33
C LEU A 233 -23.00 22.26 0.59
N GLU A 234 -22.91 23.56 0.37
CA GLU A 234 -23.61 24.58 1.14
C GLU A 234 -24.21 25.61 0.22
N PHE A 235 -25.40 26.05 0.55
CA PHE A 235 -26.09 27.14 -0.13
C PHE A 235 -26.29 28.28 0.87
N THR A 236 -25.80 29.48 0.54
CA THR A 236 -25.83 30.60 1.48
C THR A 236 -26.00 31.94 0.76
N GLU A 237 -26.59 32.87 1.44
CA GLU A 237 -26.75 34.27 0.96
C GLU A 237 -25.39 34.96 0.87
N VAL A 238 -25.25 35.86 -0.08
CA VAL A 238 -24.06 36.71 -0.25
C VAL A 238 -24.38 38.11 0.23
N TYR A 239 -23.54 38.68 1.09
CA TYR A 239 -23.60 40.08 1.43
C TYR A 239 -23.22 40.94 0.22
N ARG A 240 -23.97 41.98 -0.06
CA ARG A 240 -23.55 43.02 -1.00
C ARG A 240 -22.50 43.92 -0.35
N LEU A 241 -21.55 44.43 -1.13
CA LEU A 241 -20.50 45.33 -0.59
C LEU A 241 -21.05 46.61 0.05
N ASN A 242 -22.17 47.09 -0.44
CA ASN A 242 -22.86 48.26 0.17
C ASN A 242 -23.42 47.94 1.57
N GLU A 243 -23.81 46.72 1.87
CA GLU A 243 -24.28 46.28 3.20
C GLU A 243 -23.11 46.22 4.20
N LEU A 244 -21.88 46.06 3.70
CA LEU A 244 -20.64 45.96 4.49
C LEU A 244 -19.77 47.20 4.42
N ALA A 245 -20.24 48.31 3.80
CA ALA A 245 -19.46 49.50 3.58
C ALA A 245 -18.72 50.01 4.84
N PRO A 246 -19.38 50.12 6.04
CA PRO A 246 -18.68 50.57 7.26
C PRO A 246 -17.56 49.61 7.71
N ALA A 247 -17.77 48.29 7.52
CA ALA A 247 -16.76 47.30 7.88
C ALA A 247 -15.56 47.34 6.93
N ILE A 248 -15.82 47.55 5.63
CA ILE A 248 -14.79 47.68 4.58
C ILE A 248 -13.97 48.96 4.78
N GLU A 249 -14.61 50.06 5.13
CA GLU A 249 -13.90 51.32 5.49
C GLU A 249 -13.05 51.12 6.74
N GLY A 250 -13.57 50.46 7.76
CA GLY A 250 -12.81 50.11 8.95
C GLY A 250 -11.59 49.20 8.66
N MET A 251 -11.74 48.26 7.76
CA MET A 251 -10.64 47.42 7.27
C MET A 251 -9.58 48.24 6.54
N GLY A 252 -9.98 49.23 5.75
CA GLY A 252 -9.07 50.21 5.11
C GLY A 252 -8.26 51.02 6.14
N SER A 253 -8.93 51.42 7.25
CA SER A 253 -8.26 52.12 8.37
C SER A 253 -7.23 51.25 9.09
N TYR A 254 -7.55 49.95 9.24
CA TYR A 254 -6.63 48.97 9.82
C TYR A 254 -5.38 48.80 8.92
N LEU A 255 -5.58 48.61 7.62
CA LEU A 255 -4.50 48.48 6.66
C LEU A 255 -3.58 49.70 6.62
N LEU A 256 -4.13 50.87 6.69
CA LEU A 256 -3.36 52.14 6.72
C LEU A 256 -2.49 52.21 7.99
N ARG A 257 -3.01 51.82 9.15
CA ARG A 257 -2.24 51.71 10.40
C ARG A 257 -1.13 50.67 10.31
N GLU A 258 -1.42 49.47 9.79
CA GLU A 258 -0.45 48.41 9.56
C GLU A 258 0.70 48.88 8.65
N GLU A 259 0.36 49.53 7.55
CA GLU A 259 1.35 50.06 6.60
C GLU A 259 2.23 51.13 7.19
N THR A 260 1.64 52.04 7.99
CA THR A 260 2.37 53.08 8.70
C THR A 260 3.33 52.48 9.73
N ALA A 261 2.89 51.49 10.48
CA ALA A 261 3.72 50.75 11.45
C ALA A 261 4.89 50.02 10.76
N ARG A 262 4.63 49.39 9.63
CA ARG A 262 5.69 48.73 8.85
C ARG A 262 6.73 49.70 8.30
N LYS A 263 6.29 50.84 7.81
CA LYS A 263 7.20 51.90 7.33
C LYS A 263 8.03 52.51 8.48
N ALA A 264 7.45 52.60 9.69
CA ALA A 264 8.19 53.06 10.89
C ALA A 264 9.24 52.03 11.32
N THR A 265 8.92 50.72 11.32
CA THR A 265 9.85 49.65 11.68
C THR A 265 10.97 49.50 10.65
N ALA A 266 10.68 49.66 9.35
CA ALA A 266 11.67 49.67 8.28
C ALA A 266 12.66 50.86 8.37
N LYS A 267 12.20 52.01 8.90
CA LYS A 267 13.08 53.18 9.17
C LYS A 267 13.97 53.01 10.40
N ALA A 268 13.57 52.17 11.34
CA ALA A 268 14.33 51.86 12.57
C ALA A 268 15.42 50.79 12.38
N SER A 269 15.40 50.04 11.29
CA SER A 269 16.34 48.97 11.00
C SER A 269 17.47 49.34 10.04
N THR A 270 17.65 50.59 9.66
CA THR A 270 18.81 51.05 8.90
C THR A 270 19.89 51.52 9.88
N PRO A 271 21.11 50.91 9.93
CA PRO A 271 22.20 51.40 10.77
C PRO A 271 22.63 52.77 10.29
N ALA A 272 22.67 53.75 11.18
CA ALA A 272 23.21 55.08 10.91
C ALA A 272 24.70 54.98 10.67
N THR A 273 25.15 55.03 9.43
CA THR A 273 26.50 55.36 9.05
C THR A 273 26.49 56.88 8.80
N GLY A 274 27.15 57.60 9.73
CA GLY A 274 27.27 59.03 9.60
C GLY A 274 28.13 59.45 8.42
N THR A 275 27.62 60.38 7.64
CA THR A 275 28.44 61.36 6.94
C THR A 275 27.58 62.59 6.72
N THR A 276 28.04 63.70 7.26
CA THR A 276 27.55 65.04 7.10
C THR A 276 27.63 65.50 5.66
N ALA A 277 26.48 65.85 5.06
CA ALA A 277 26.43 66.75 3.90
C ALA A 277 25.13 67.56 3.96
N GLN A 278 25.29 68.89 4.15
CA GLN A 278 24.24 69.86 3.99
C GLN A 278 23.73 69.81 2.55
N GLY A 279 22.45 69.61 2.37
CA GLY A 279 21.75 69.75 1.12
C GLY A 279 20.32 70.19 1.41
N ASN A 280 20.04 71.48 1.19
CA ASN A 280 18.70 72.12 1.24
C ASN A 280 17.77 71.30 0.29
N SER A 281 16.83 70.58 0.77
CA SER A 281 15.76 69.98 -0.05
C SER A 281 14.54 70.93 -0.04
N LEU A 282 13.99 71.16 -1.23
CA LEU A 282 12.82 71.96 -1.52
C LEU A 282 11.57 71.59 -0.72
N GLU A 283 11.53 70.47 -0.10
CA GLU A 283 10.43 69.96 0.70
C GLU A 283 10.33 70.62 2.08
N SER A 284 11.42 71.13 2.65
CA SER A 284 11.39 71.77 3.93
C SER A 284 10.89 73.24 3.85
N GLN A 285 10.85 73.86 2.65
CA GLN A 285 10.32 75.21 2.42
C GLN A 285 8.83 75.23 2.14
N LEU A 286 8.23 74.17 1.69
CA LEU A 286 6.77 74.01 1.47
C LEU A 286 5.98 73.79 2.75
N ALA A 287 6.63 73.41 3.86
CA ALA A 287 5.99 73.12 5.12
C ALA A 287 5.78 74.35 6.04
N GLN A 288 6.26 75.56 5.67
CA GLN A 288 6.19 76.72 6.53
C GLN A 288 5.24 77.86 6.03
N GLY A 289 4.46 77.67 5.01
CA GLY A 289 3.62 78.65 4.41
C GLY A 289 2.16 78.38 4.26
N SER A 290 1.43 77.95 5.30
CA SER A 290 -0.05 78.05 5.30
C SER A 290 -0.62 77.79 6.69
N LYS A 291 -0.61 78.76 7.55
CA LYS A 291 -1.61 78.92 8.62
C LYS A 291 -2.69 79.85 8.09
N LYS A 292 -3.83 79.25 7.69
CA LYS A 292 -5.17 79.80 7.87
C LYS A 292 -6.25 78.93 7.24
N ASP A 293 -7.19 78.57 8.08
CA ASP A 293 -8.58 78.21 7.82
C ASP A 293 -8.92 77.10 6.75
N SER A 294 -9.23 75.86 7.20
CA SER A 294 -10.54 75.24 6.95
C SER A 294 -10.62 73.85 7.56
N THR A 295 -11.57 73.71 8.47
CA THR A 295 -11.96 72.47 9.17
C THR A 295 -12.71 71.42 8.29
N SER A 296 -12.50 71.43 6.99
CA SER A 296 -13.20 70.44 6.09
C SER A 296 -12.29 69.66 5.14
N LYS A 297 -10.93 69.78 5.23
CA LYS A 297 -10.01 69.03 4.39
C LYS A 297 -9.30 67.83 5.02
N SER A 298 -9.44 67.59 6.33
CA SER A 298 -8.80 66.46 7.00
C SER A 298 -9.53 65.10 6.73
N ASP A 299 -10.86 65.17 6.62
CA ASP A 299 -11.65 63.95 6.43
C ASP A 299 -11.53 63.39 5.02
N THR A 300 -11.43 64.26 3.99
CA THR A 300 -11.27 63.85 2.59
C THR A 300 -9.88 63.27 2.31
N ALA A 301 -8.83 63.81 2.93
CA ALA A 301 -7.47 63.30 2.76
C ALA A 301 -7.26 61.96 3.50
N ALA A 302 -7.85 61.80 4.67
CA ALA A 302 -7.86 60.55 5.42
C ALA A 302 -8.69 59.48 4.71
N ALA A 303 -9.87 59.82 4.19
CA ALA A 303 -10.71 58.92 3.40
C ALA A 303 -10.04 58.45 2.09
N SER A 304 -9.32 59.37 1.40
CA SER A 304 -8.57 59.00 0.20
C SER A 304 -7.35 58.14 0.49
N ALA A 305 -6.65 58.32 1.59
CA ALA A 305 -5.53 57.49 2.01
C ALA A 305 -5.98 56.10 2.44
N GLN A 306 -7.13 55.98 3.12
CA GLN A 306 -7.78 54.71 3.49
C GLN A 306 -8.23 53.92 2.26
N GLY A 307 -8.85 54.59 1.28
CA GLY A 307 -9.24 54.02 0.01
C GLY A 307 -8.03 53.46 -0.78
N THR A 308 -6.92 54.17 -0.75
CA THR A 308 -5.68 53.77 -1.45
C THR A 308 -5.05 52.55 -0.77
N ALA A 309 -5.00 52.45 0.57
CA ALA A 309 -4.46 51.31 1.29
C ALA A 309 -5.32 50.05 1.09
N LEU A 310 -6.64 50.21 1.06
CA LEU A 310 -7.57 49.10 0.80
C LEU A 310 -7.38 48.56 -0.63
N THR A 311 -7.38 49.43 -1.66
CA THR A 311 -7.30 49.02 -3.07
C THR A 311 -5.95 48.48 -3.48
N GLN A 312 -4.89 48.66 -2.71
CA GLN A 312 -3.60 48.01 -2.91
C GLN A 312 -3.64 46.49 -2.64
N LEU A 313 -4.47 46.03 -1.70
CA LEU A 313 -4.57 44.61 -1.32
C LEU A 313 -5.87 43.97 -1.84
N PHE A 314 -7.01 44.70 -1.70
CA PHE A 314 -8.33 44.23 -2.11
C PHE A 314 -8.84 45.04 -3.30
N LEU A 315 -8.91 44.41 -4.44
CA LEU A 315 -9.35 45.01 -5.69
C LEU A 315 -10.87 44.84 -5.86
N PRO A 316 -11.63 45.83 -6.28
CA PRO A 316 -13.03 45.64 -6.63
C PRO A 316 -13.14 44.75 -7.89
N VAL A 317 -13.91 43.69 -7.79
CA VAL A 317 -14.17 42.73 -8.88
C VAL A 317 -15.66 42.61 -9.07
N GLY A 318 -16.23 43.33 -10.03
CA GLY A 318 -17.69 43.39 -10.21
C GLY A 318 -18.40 44.26 -9.16
N GLN A 319 -19.74 44.13 -9.06
CA GLN A 319 -20.55 44.99 -8.19
C GLN A 319 -20.57 44.58 -6.71
N ASP A 320 -20.39 43.28 -6.44
CA ASP A 320 -20.57 42.69 -5.10
C ASP A 320 -19.39 41.85 -4.65
N GLN A 321 -18.19 42.03 -5.21
CA GLN A 321 -17.02 41.23 -4.93
C GLN A 321 -15.75 42.02 -4.77
N LEU A 322 -14.90 41.58 -3.86
CA LEU A 322 -13.51 42.00 -3.81
C LEU A 322 -12.63 40.87 -4.37
N GLY A 323 -11.46 41.19 -4.83
CA GLY A 323 -10.47 40.22 -5.29
C GLY A 323 -9.08 40.55 -4.75
N VAL A 324 -8.22 39.56 -4.73
CA VAL A 324 -6.84 39.69 -4.27
C VAL A 324 -5.91 39.06 -5.28
N TYR A 325 -4.77 39.65 -5.56
CA TYR A 325 -3.76 38.98 -6.37
C TYR A 325 -3.34 37.65 -5.70
N LEU A 326 -3.22 36.61 -6.47
CA LEU A 326 -2.93 35.28 -5.94
C LEU A 326 -1.71 35.22 -5.00
N LYS A 327 -0.67 36.00 -5.31
CA LYS A 327 0.54 36.14 -4.48
C LYS A 327 0.29 36.77 -3.11
N ASP A 328 -0.75 37.60 -2.98
CA ASP A 328 -1.06 38.40 -1.79
C ASP A 328 -2.15 37.71 -0.92
N THR A 329 -2.63 36.55 -1.29
CA THR A 329 -3.70 35.82 -0.59
C THR A 329 -3.35 35.51 0.87
N ALA A 330 -2.10 35.17 1.17
CA ALA A 330 -1.64 34.89 2.54
C ALA A 330 -1.76 36.16 3.42
N ARG A 331 -1.40 37.32 2.91
CA ARG A 331 -1.54 38.63 3.59
C ARG A 331 -3.01 39.00 3.76
N ALA A 332 -3.82 38.81 2.74
CA ALA A 332 -5.26 39.07 2.83
C ALA A 332 -5.94 38.20 3.90
N ASN A 333 -5.58 36.89 3.96
CA ASN A 333 -6.07 35.98 5.02
C ASN A 333 -5.64 36.43 6.42
N ALA A 334 -4.41 36.94 6.61
CA ALA A 334 -3.95 37.45 7.89
C ALA A 334 -4.77 38.67 8.32
N VAL A 335 -5.05 39.60 7.40
CA VAL A 335 -5.87 40.76 7.64
C VAL A 335 -7.32 40.40 7.97
N LEU A 336 -7.96 39.57 7.16
CA LEU A 336 -9.36 39.14 7.37
C LEU A 336 -9.56 38.38 8.67
N ASN A 337 -8.57 37.66 9.17
CA ASN A 337 -8.61 36.89 10.43
C ASN A 337 -8.11 37.68 11.64
N ALA A 338 -7.61 38.90 11.45
CA ALA A 338 -7.21 39.79 12.56
C ALA A 338 -8.43 40.06 13.46
N PRO A 339 -8.33 39.93 14.80
CA PRO A 339 -9.47 40.11 15.71
C PRO A 339 -10.12 41.52 15.55
N GLU A 340 -9.30 42.54 15.32
CA GLU A 340 -9.75 43.92 15.14
C GLU A 340 -10.60 44.07 13.85
N VAL A 341 -10.16 43.46 12.76
CA VAL A 341 -10.91 43.47 11.48
C VAL A 341 -12.16 42.60 11.59
N ARG A 342 -12.02 41.40 12.20
CA ARG A 342 -13.13 40.49 12.36
C ARG A 342 -14.30 41.08 13.16
N SER A 343 -14.01 41.90 14.15
CA SER A 343 -15.02 42.61 14.98
C SER A 343 -15.81 43.71 14.23
N LEU A 344 -15.32 44.16 13.08
CA LEU A 344 -15.99 45.17 12.23
C LEU A 344 -17.14 44.55 11.42
N PHE A 345 -17.04 43.26 11.12
CA PHE A 345 -18.04 42.54 10.31
C PHE A 345 -19.16 41.93 11.17
N PRO A 346 -20.37 41.73 10.61
CA PRO A 346 -21.44 41.04 11.30
C PRO A 346 -20.97 39.66 11.81
N ALA A 347 -21.52 39.23 12.93
CA ALA A 347 -21.13 37.96 13.58
C ALA A 347 -21.39 36.73 12.70
N ASP A 348 -22.35 36.82 11.78
CA ASP A 348 -22.74 35.79 10.84
C ASP A 348 -22.00 35.89 9.48
N ALA A 349 -21.17 36.96 9.27
CA ALA A 349 -20.39 37.08 8.06
C ALA A 349 -19.23 36.08 8.03
N VAL A 350 -19.09 35.35 6.95
CA VAL A 350 -17.98 34.39 6.71
C VAL A 350 -17.30 34.74 5.40
N PHE A 351 -15.98 34.71 5.39
CA PHE A 351 -15.19 34.95 4.19
C PHE A 351 -14.94 33.66 3.42
N ALA A 352 -15.17 33.68 2.11
CA ALA A 352 -14.91 32.52 1.27
C ALA A 352 -14.28 32.94 -0.07
N TRP A 353 -13.30 32.17 -0.52
CA TRP A 353 -12.62 32.37 -1.79
C TRP A 353 -13.35 31.67 -2.93
N ASP A 354 -13.25 32.23 -4.14
CA ASP A 354 -13.65 31.52 -5.35
C ASP A 354 -12.71 30.36 -5.62
N ARG A 355 -13.19 29.32 -6.29
CA ARG A 355 -12.39 28.18 -6.72
C ARG A 355 -11.41 28.56 -7.84
N LYS A 356 -11.76 29.49 -8.70
CA LYS A 356 -11.01 29.87 -9.90
C LYS A 356 -10.46 31.28 -9.79
N THR A 357 -9.23 31.44 -10.25
CA THR A 357 -8.66 32.73 -10.53
C THR A 357 -9.10 33.23 -11.91
N PHE A 358 -9.10 34.51 -12.11
CA PHE A 358 -9.20 35.13 -13.45
C PHE A 358 -8.03 36.06 -13.70
N LYS A 359 -7.67 36.25 -14.96
CA LYS A 359 -6.58 37.13 -15.36
C LYS A 359 -7.08 38.56 -15.44
N ALA A 360 -6.43 39.47 -14.73
CA ALA A 360 -6.63 40.89 -14.83
C ALA A 360 -6.08 41.43 -16.17
N THR A 361 -6.40 42.69 -16.50
CA THR A 361 -5.88 43.37 -17.68
C THR A 361 -4.35 43.49 -17.71
N ASP A 362 -3.70 43.44 -16.52
CA ASP A 362 -2.23 43.44 -16.38
C ASP A 362 -1.60 42.02 -16.48
N GLY A 363 -2.42 41.01 -16.79
CA GLY A 363 -1.97 39.60 -16.93
C GLY A 363 -1.77 38.86 -15.61
N LYS A 364 -1.94 39.51 -14.46
CA LYS A 364 -1.83 38.86 -13.14
C LYS A 364 -3.12 38.16 -12.76
N GLU A 365 -3.00 37.08 -11.99
CA GLU A 365 -4.14 36.29 -11.52
C GLU A 365 -4.73 36.91 -10.26
N ILE A 366 -6.06 37.13 -10.29
CA ILE A 366 -6.87 37.60 -9.18
C ILE A 366 -7.77 36.49 -8.70
N LEU A 367 -7.82 36.28 -7.38
CA LEU A 367 -8.72 35.35 -6.71
C LEU A 367 -9.87 36.16 -6.09
N PRO A 368 -11.16 35.88 -6.49
CA PRO A 368 -12.31 36.57 -5.93
C PRO A 368 -12.60 36.18 -4.49
N LEU A 369 -13.08 37.12 -3.69
CA LEU A 369 -13.48 36.96 -2.31
C LEU A 369 -14.96 37.27 -2.15
N TYR A 370 -15.71 36.37 -1.51
CA TYR A 370 -17.11 36.53 -1.18
C TYR A 370 -17.31 36.70 0.33
N PHE A 371 -18.28 37.54 0.68
CA PHE A 371 -18.77 37.72 2.03
C PHE A 371 -20.10 36.99 2.18
N LEU A 372 -20.13 35.91 2.94
CA LEU A 372 -21.26 35.01 3.05
C LEU A 372 -22.01 35.21 4.36
N LYS A 373 -23.32 34.98 4.34
CA LYS A 373 -24.18 35.11 5.52
C LYS A 373 -24.49 33.72 6.09
N LYS A 374 -23.82 33.36 7.19
CA LYS A 374 -23.97 32.05 7.86
C LYS A 374 -24.43 32.24 9.33
N PRO A 375 -25.73 32.33 9.59
CA PRO A 375 -26.26 32.49 10.95
C PRO A 375 -25.83 31.33 11.86
N GLY A 376 -25.21 31.65 13.00
CA GLY A 376 -24.65 30.64 13.90
C GLY A 376 -23.50 29.81 13.32
N GLY A 377 -22.86 30.31 12.23
CA GLY A 377 -21.74 29.61 11.55
C GLY A 377 -22.17 28.44 10.66
N ARG A 378 -23.47 28.23 10.42
CA ARG A 378 -24.00 27.18 9.55
C ARG A 378 -24.66 27.76 8.31
N ALA A 379 -24.56 27.08 7.19
CA ALA A 379 -25.29 27.45 6.01
C ALA A 379 -26.79 27.21 6.18
N PRO A 380 -27.67 28.07 5.63
CA PRO A 380 -29.11 27.90 5.67
C PRO A 380 -29.59 26.57 5.06
N LEU A 381 -28.86 26.07 4.05
CA LEU A 381 -29.13 24.79 3.40
C LEU A 381 -27.80 24.06 3.15
N GLU A 382 -27.72 22.80 3.56
CA GLU A 382 -26.56 21.92 3.34
C GLU A 382 -26.89 20.83 2.31
N GLY A 383 -25.88 20.15 1.76
CA GLY A 383 -26.00 19.18 0.68
C GLY A 383 -26.59 17.83 1.07
N ASP A 384 -26.83 17.58 2.36
CA ASP A 384 -27.49 16.37 2.88
C ASP A 384 -28.93 16.18 2.39
N VAL A 385 -29.54 17.24 1.89
CA VAL A 385 -30.89 17.20 1.26
C VAL A 385 -30.87 16.79 -0.21
N ILE A 386 -29.70 16.64 -0.85
CA ILE A 386 -29.60 16.27 -2.27
C ILE A 386 -29.78 14.75 -2.39
N THR A 387 -30.71 14.35 -3.25
CA THR A 387 -31.02 12.95 -3.53
C THR A 387 -30.34 12.43 -4.77
N ASP A 388 -30.11 13.30 -5.76
CA ASP A 388 -29.43 12.96 -7.01
C ASP A 388 -28.77 14.20 -7.64
N ALA A 389 -27.71 13.99 -8.41
CA ALA A 389 -27.01 15.02 -9.15
C ALA A 389 -26.50 14.45 -10.49
N THR A 390 -26.78 15.09 -11.60
CA THR A 390 -26.36 14.66 -12.94
C THR A 390 -25.61 15.78 -13.65
N ASN A 391 -24.60 15.42 -14.42
CA ASN A 391 -24.02 16.36 -15.36
C ASN A 391 -24.95 16.51 -16.56
N ASP A 392 -25.20 17.72 -16.97
CA ASP A 392 -26.13 18.10 -18.03
C ASP A 392 -25.59 19.31 -18.80
N TYR A 393 -26.33 19.81 -19.75
CA TYR A 393 -25.98 21.00 -20.50
C TYR A 393 -27.10 22.03 -20.38
N ASP A 394 -26.73 23.30 -20.19
CA ASP A 394 -27.70 24.40 -20.22
C ASP A 394 -28.25 24.65 -21.64
N ASP A 395 -29.27 25.49 -21.76
CA ASP A 395 -29.88 25.84 -23.06
C ASP A 395 -28.89 26.44 -24.07
N ARG A 396 -27.70 26.85 -23.63
CA ARG A 396 -26.62 27.38 -24.47
C ARG A 396 -25.52 26.34 -24.75
N GLY A 397 -25.74 25.08 -24.40
CA GLY A 397 -24.77 23.98 -24.57
C GLY A 397 -23.57 24.04 -23.64
N ARG A 398 -23.62 24.80 -22.53
CA ARG A 398 -22.55 24.82 -21.54
C ARG A 398 -22.77 23.76 -20.48
N PRO A 399 -21.71 23.08 -20.02
CA PRO A 399 -21.83 22.03 -18.99
C PRO A 399 -22.36 22.61 -17.67
N GLU A 400 -23.34 21.92 -17.08
CA GLU A 400 -23.88 22.23 -15.75
C GLU A 400 -24.14 20.96 -14.95
N VAL A 401 -24.38 21.09 -13.65
CA VAL A 401 -24.78 19.99 -12.78
C VAL A 401 -26.22 20.21 -12.32
N THR A 402 -27.14 19.40 -12.81
CA THR A 402 -28.50 19.37 -12.33
C THR A 402 -28.58 18.53 -11.05
N MET A 403 -29.28 19.04 -10.03
CA MET A 403 -29.48 18.37 -8.75
C MET A 403 -30.96 18.34 -8.36
N ASN A 404 -31.34 17.27 -7.66
CA ASN A 404 -32.68 17.08 -7.09
C ASN A 404 -32.56 17.03 -5.56
N MET A 405 -33.49 17.66 -4.86
CA MET A 405 -33.54 17.70 -3.40
C MET A 405 -34.71 16.87 -2.89
N ASN A 406 -34.59 16.37 -1.66
CA ASN A 406 -35.72 15.75 -0.96
C ASN A 406 -36.79 16.79 -0.58
N ALA A 407 -37.94 16.37 -0.06
CA ALA A 407 -39.07 17.25 0.30
C ALA A 407 -38.70 18.31 1.34
N GLU A 408 -37.78 18.03 2.27
CA GLU A 408 -37.32 19.02 3.25
C GLU A 408 -36.42 20.07 2.59
N GLY A 409 -35.47 19.62 1.78
CA GLY A 409 -34.58 20.48 0.99
C GLY A 409 -35.35 21.38 0.05
N ALA A 410 -36.33 20.83 -0.67
CA ALA A 410 -37.18 21.63 -1.58
C ALA A 410 -37.91 22.77 -0.84
N ARG A 411 -38.45 22.50 0.36
CA ARG A 411 -39.08 23.56 1.18
C ARG A 411 -38.10 24.64 1.63
N LYS A 412 -36.93 24.24 2.13
CA LYS A 412 -35.88 25.19 2.55
C LYS A 412 -35.34 25.98 1.37
N TRP A 413 -35.14 25.33 0.23
CA TRP A 413 -34.66 25.94 -1.00
C TRP A 413 -35.66 26.95 -1.56
N LYS A 414 -36.96 26.60 -1.56
CA LYS A 414 -38.03 27.54 -1.91
C LYS A 414 -37.97 28.81 -1.03
N SER A 415 -37.89 28.66 0.29
CA SER A 415 -37.79 29.77 1.21
C SER A 415 -36.56 30.63 1.00
N LEU A 416 -35.39 29.99 0.80
CA LEU A 416 -34.10 30.67 0.54
C LEU A 416 -34.13 31.44 -0.77
N THR A 417 -34.64 30.83 -1.85
CA THR A 417 -34.71 31.48 -3.17
C THR A 417 -35.77 32.60 -3.18
N ALA A 418 -36.93 32.41 -2.55
CA ALA A 418 -37.96 33.43 -2.40
C ALA A 418 -37.44 34.70 -1.67
N ALA A 419 -36.63 34.50 -0.61
CA ALA A 419 -36.03 35.63 0.15
C ALA A 419 -34.92 36.37 -0.61
N ASN A 420 -34.32 35.76 -1.64
CA ASN A 420 -33.16 36.26 -2.37
C ASN A 420 -33.43 36.52 -3.85
N VAL A 421 -34.68 36.77 -4.27
CA VAL A 421 -34.98 37.17 -5.66
C VAL A 421 -34.22 38.45 -6.02
N GLY A 422 -33.45 38.45 -7.11
CA GLY A 422 -32.58 39.54 -7.53
C GLY A 422 -31.26 39.67 -6.75
N ARG A 423 -30.96 38.70 -5.86
CA ARG A 423 -29.71 38.66 -5.08
C ARG A 423 -28.93 37.37 -5.41
N PRO A 424 -27.60 37.39 -5.25
CA PRO A 424 -26.80 36.17 -5.44
C PRO A 424 -26.95 35.21 -4.27
N VAL A 425 -27.05 33.92 -4.58
CA VAL A 425 -26.93 32.83 -3.64
C VAL A 425 -25.67 32.03 -4.00
N ALA A 426 -24.72 32.00 -3.08
CA ALA A 426 -23.47 31.28 -3.28
C ALA A 426 -23.67 29.77 -3.08
N ILE A 427 -23.09 29.01 -3.98
CA ILE A 427 -22.99 27.55 -3.93
C ILE A 427 -21.54 27.22 -3.62
N LEU A 428 -21.32 26.69 -2.42
CA LEU A 428 -19.98 26.31 -1.95
C LEU A 428 -19.86 24.80 -1.95
N LEU A 429 -18.67 24.35 -2.29
CA LEU A 429 -18.26 22.95 -2.07
C LEU A 429 -16.90 23.00 -1.33
N ASP A 430 -16.86 22.38 -0.16
CA ASP A 430 -15.66 22.36 0.70
C ASP A 430 -15.11 23.76 1.05
N ASN A 431 -15.98 24.68 1.39
CA ASN A 431 -15.70 26.08 1.73
C ASN A 431 -15.17 26.96 0.59
N LEU A 432 -15.13 26.47 -0.63
CA LEU A 432 -14.80 27.27 -1.83
C LEU A 432 -16.09 27.60 -2.58
N VAL A 433 -16.20 28.83 -3.07
CA VAL A 433 -17.33 29.24 -3.91
C VAL A 433 -17.13 28.72 -5.31
N TYR A 434 -18.07 27.94 -5.80
CA TYR A 434 -18.06 27.40 -7.17
C TYR A 434 -18.81 28.34 -8.12
N THR A 435 -19.90 28.91 -7.63
CA THR A 435 -20.70 29.88 -8.37
C THR A 435 -21.60 30.64 -7.38
N ALA A 436 -22.01 31.83 -7.74
CA ALA A 436 -22.96 32.65 -6.98
C ALA A 436 -23.98 33.32 -7.94
N PRO A 437 -24.88 32.51 -8.53
CA PRO A 437 -25.86 33.03 -9.48
C PRO A 437 -26.89 33.93 -8.78
N ASN A 438 -27.39 34.98 -9.47
CA ASN A 438 -28.53 35.77 -9.04
C ASN A 438 -29.81 34.95 -9.18
N VAL A 439 -30.59 34.85 -8.12
CA VAL A 439 -31.88 34.17 -8.11
C VAL A 439 -32.87 35.01 -8.95
N GLN A 440 -33.41 34.40 -10.00
CA GLN A 440 -34.39 35.07 -10.87
C GLN A 440 -35.81 34.97 -10.31
N ASN A 441 -36.19 33.77 -9.85
CA ASN A 441 -37.50 33.45 -9.27
C ASN A 441 -37.34 32.45 -8.13
N GLU A 442 -38.37 32.32 -7.29
CA GLU A 442 -38.45 31.23 -6.33
C GLU A 442 -38.43 29.84 -7.01
N ILE A 443 -37.78 28.86 -6.42
CA ILE A 443 -37.66 27.50 -6.95
C ILE A 443 -38.41 26.51 -6.03
N PRO A 444 -39.69 26.18 -6.33
CA PRO A 444 -40.49 25.39 -5.41
C PRO A 444 -40.23 23.88 -5.43
N ASN A 445 -39.66 23.36 -6.54
CA ASN A 445 -39.62 21.91 -6.81
C ASN A 445 -38.34 21.22 -6.30
N GLY A 446 -37.41 21.98 -5.71
CA GLY A 446 -36.15 21.43 -5.26
C GLY A 446 -35.24 20.90 -6.39
N ARG A 447 -35.57 21.15 -7.66
CA ARG A 447 -34.69 20.89 -8.79
C ARG A 447 -33.96 22.16 -9.17
N SER A 448 -32.64 22.08 -9.19
CA SER A 448 -31.81 23.25 -9.51
C SER A 448 -30.57 22.80 -10.27
N SER A 449 -30.01 23.73 -11.06
CA SER A 449 -28.74 23.49 -11.74
C SER A 449 -27.63 24.39 -11.16
N ILE A 450 -26.44 23.84 -11.07
CA ILE A 450 -25.20 24.53 -10.75
C ILE A 450 -24.56 24.89 -12.07
N SER A 451 -24.77 26.11 -12.52
CA SER A 451 -24.22 26.63 -13.77
C SER A 451 -23.03 27.55 -13.48
N GLY A 452 -22.08 27.59 -14.40
CA GLY A 452 -20.87 28.42 -14.30
C GLY A 452 -19.91 28.17 -15.44
N ASN A 453 -18.67 28.65 -15.31
CA ASN A 453 -17.63 28.37 -16.30
C ASN A 453 -16.97 27.01 -15.99
N PHE A 454 -17.68 25.92 -16.27
CA PHE A 454 -17.23 24.56 -16.01
C PHE A 454 -16.80 23.84 -17.28
N THR A 455 -15.85 22.92 -17.15
CA THR A 455 -15.56 21.91 -18.18
C THR A 455 -16.49 20.71 -17.98
N VAL A 456 -16.64 19.87 -19.00
CA VAL A 456 -17.45 18.63 -18.93
C VAL A 456 -16.92 17.69 -17.84
N GLU A 457 -15.58 17.62 -17.69
CA GLU A 457 -14.96 16.81 -16.64
C GLU A 457 -15.28 17.34 -15.23
N GLU A 458 -15.23 18.66 -15.05
CA GLU A 458 -15.56 19.27 -13.76
C GLU A 458 -17.00 19.01 -13.36
N THR A 459 -17.96 19.08 -14.29
CA THR A 459 -19.38 18.79 -14.00
C THR A 459 -19.60 17.30 -13.72
N LYS A 460 -18.91 16.42 -14.44
CA LYS A 460 -18.93 14.98 -14.19
C LYS A 460 -18.37 14.63 -12.80
N ASP A 461 -17.22 15.18 -12.46
CA ASP A 461 -16.60 14.98 -11.13
C ASP A 461 -17.49 15.49 -10.01
N MET A 462 -18.03 16.71 -10.16
CA MET A 462 -18.93 17.32 -9.16
C MET A 462 -20.21 16.48 -8.99
N SER A 463 -20.84 16.06 -10.07
CA SER A 463 -22.04 15.22 -10.00
C SER A 463 -21.76 13.88 -9.32
N ASN A 464 -20.63 13.24 -9.61
CA ASN A 464 -20.19 11.99 -8.98
C ASN A 464 -19.94 12.16 -7.48
N VAL A 465 -19.26 13.24 -7.08
CA VAL A 465 -18.98 13.57 -5.67
C VAL A 465 -20.28 13.82 -4.90
N LEU A 466 -21.22 14.58 -5.50
CA LEU A 466 -22.52 14.86 -4.90
C LEU A 466 -23.39 13.60 -4.75
N LYS A 467 -23.40 12.73 -5.77
CA LYS A 467 -24.10 11.42 -5.72
C LYS A 467 -23.52 10.48 -4.65
N ALA A 468 -22.20 10.50 -4.44
CA ALA A 468 -21.55 9.66 -3.45
C ALA A 468 -21.82 10.13 -2.02
N GLY A 469 -22.13 11.42 -1.85
CA GLY A 469 -22.48 12.02 -0.56
C GLY A 469 -21.30 12.59 0.21
N LYS A 470 -21.63 13.25 1.34
CA LYS A 470 -20.71 13.93 2.25
C LYS A 470 -19.97 12.94 3.14
N LEU A 471 -18.65 13.10 3.24
CA LEU A 471 -17.84 12.35 4.20
C LEU A 471 -18.22 12.72 5.65
N PRO A 472 -18.20 11.75 6.58
CA PRO A 472 -18.54 12.00 7.99
C PRO A 472 -17.51 12.86 8.72
N ALA A 473 -16.27 12.88 8.24
CA ALA A 473 -15.18 13.76 8.68
C ALA A 473 -14.21 14.01 7.50
N PRO A 474 -13.40 15.07 7.58
CA PRO A 474 -12.33 15.29 6.60
C PRO A 474 -11.38 14.10 6.55
N THR A 475 -10.88 13.80 5.35
CA THR A 475 -9.86 12.80 5.12
C THR A 475 -8.53 13.46 4.80
N THR A 476 -7.45 12.91 5.33
CA THR A 476 -6.08 13.36 5.06
C THR A 476 -5.29 12.24 4.40
N ILE A 477 -4.42 12.60 3.45
CA ILE A 477 -3.50 11.66 2.82
C ILE A 477 -2.29 11.51 3.76
N VAL A 478 -2.14 10.32 4.35
CA VAL A 478 -1.05 10.00 5.27
C VAL A 478 0.08 9.24 4.61
N GLU A 479 -0.23 8.55 3.51
CA GLU A 479 0.75 7.92 2.63
C GLU A 479 0.31 8.14 1.18
N GLU A 480 1.26 8.41 0.32
CA GLU A 480 1.04 8.56 -1.10
C GLU A 480 2.26 8.06 -1.88
N SER A 481 1.99 7.33 -2.95
CA SER A 481 2.99 6.92 -3.93
C SER A 481 2.44 7.15 -5.33
N VAL A 482 3.17 7.89 -6.14
CA VAL A 482 2.85 8.12 -7.55
C VAL A 482 3.95 7.53 -8.39
N VAL A 483 3.61 6.70 -9.34
CA VAL A 483 4.53 6.06 -10.30
C VAL A 483 4.16 6.50 -11.69
N GLY A 484 5.13 7.07 -12.41
CA GLY A 484 4.94 7.48 -13.80
C GLY A 484 4.78 6.29 -14.74
N ALA A 485 3.99 6.45 -15.79
CA ALA A 485 3.73 5.39 -16.77
C ALA A 485 5.01 4.88 -17.47
N THR A 486 6.01 5.75 -17.66
CA THR A 486 7.30 5.39 -18.26
C THR A 486 8.06 4.39 -17.39
N LEU A 487 8.13 4.66 -16.09
CA LEU A 487 8.79 3.76 -15.13
C LEU A 487 8.05 2.42 -15.05
N GLY A 488 6.72 2.43 -15.10
CA GLY A 488 5.90 1.21 -15.14
C GLY A 488 6.18 0.36 -16.39
N SER A 489 6.25 0.97 -17.58
CA SER A 489 6.52 0.24 -18.82
C SER A 489 7.95 -0.35 -18.87
N GLU A 490 8.95 0.38 -18.36
CA GLU A 490 10.33 -0.12 -18.19
C GLU A 490 10.35 -1.31 -17.23
N ALA A 491 9.61 -1.23 -16.11
CA ALA A 491 9.50 -2.30 -15.14
C ALA A 491 8.84 -3.56 -15.73
N VAL A 492 7.75 -3.40 -16.52
CA VAL A 492 7.11 -4.53 -17.22
C VAL A 492 8.07 -5.22 -18.15
N SER A 493 8.77 -4.45 -19.01
CA SER A 493 9.70 -5.03 -19.98
C SER A 493 10.86 -5.78 -19.31
N ALA A 494 11.44 -5.21 -18.26
CA ALA A 494 12.49 -5.85 -17.45
C ALA A 494 11.97 -7.11 -16.73
N GLY A 495 10.78 -7.03 -16.14
CA GLY A 495 10.14 -8.14 -15.45
C GLY A 495 9.78 -9.32 -16.36
N VAL A 496 9.22 -9.04 -17.54
CA VAL A 496 8.93 -10.07 -18.55
C VAL A 496 10.20 -10.69 -19.09
N LEU A 497 11.19 -9.88 -19.46
CA LEU A 497 12.48 -10.38 -19.97
C LEU A 497 13.16 -11.28 -18.95
N SER A 498 13.27 -10.84 -17.69
CA SER A 498 13.88 -11.63 -16.62
C SER A 498 13.13 -12.94 -16.37
N SER A 499 11.79 -12.91 -16.40
CA SER A 499 10.97 -14.09 -16.25
C SER A 499 11.21 -15.11 -17.36
N VAL A 500 11.18 -14.69 -18.62
CA VAL A 500 11.39 -15.57 -19.77
C VAL A 500 12.80 -16.17 -19.75
N VAL A 501 13.82 -15.35 -19.53
CA VAL A 501 15.22 -15.81 -19.44
C VAL A 501 15.39 -16.76 -18.26
N GLY A 502 14.83 -16.44 -17.08
CA GLY A 502 14.89 -17.30 -15.89
C GLY A 502 14.24 -18.66 -16.12
N ILE A 503 13.03 -18.70 -16.68
CA ILE A 503 12.32 -19.93 -17.03
C ILE A 503 13.11 -20.79 -18.00
N LEU A 504 13.62 -20.20 -19.07
CA LEU A 504 14.41 -20.94 -20.09
C LEU A 504 15.69 -21.53 -19.51
N LEU A 505 16.38 -20.80 -18.62
CA LEU A 505 17.58 -21.30 -17.96
C LEU A 505 17.27 -22.43 -17.01
N VAL A 506 16.19 -22.35 -16.24
CA VAL A 506 15.75 -23.45 -15.35
C VAL A 506 15.38 -24.68 -16.16
N PHE A 507 14.61 -24.53 -17.23
CA PHE A 507 14.27 -25.65 -18.13
C PHE A 507 15.51 -26.29 -18.70
N GLY A 508 16.44 -25.48 -19.23
CA GLY A 508 17.71 -25.99 -19.72
C GLY A 508 18.50 -26.73 -18.65
N PHE A 509 18.56 -26.21 -17.44
CA PHE A 509 19.24 -26.87 -16.31
C PHE A 509 18.58 -28.19 -15.90
N VAL A 510 17.26 -28.23 -15.77
CA VAL A 510 16.50 -29.41 -15.36
C VAL A 510 16.63 -30.53 -16.41
N VAL A 511 16.54 -30.20 -17.71
CA VAL A 511 16.79 -31.19 -18.79
C VAL A 511 18.25 -31.64 -18.81
N PHE A 512 19.21 -30.72 -18.63
CA PHE A 512 20.63 -31.04 -18.61
C PHE A 512 20.97 -32.01 -17.46
N TYR A 513 20.36 -31.84 -16.27
CA TYR A 513 20.63 -32.66 -15.11
C TYR A 513 19.84 -33.98 -15.14
N TYR A 514 18.51 -33.94 -15.37
CA TYR A 514 17.61 -35.12 -15.31
C TYR A 514 17.33 -35.76 -16.66
N ASN A 515 17.91 -35.28 -17.75
CA ASN A 515 17.74 -35.79 -19.10
C ASN A 515 16.25 -35.87 -19.50
N ARG A 516 15.74 -37.02 -19.94
CA ARG A 516 14.34 -37.21 -20.38
C ARG A 516 13.31 -37.01 -19.26
N ALA A 517 13.65 -37.29 -18.02
CA ALA A 517 12.78 -36.97 -16.89
C ALA A 517 12.64 -35.47 -16.68
N GLY A 518 13.71 -34.69 -16.98
CA GLY A 518 13.67 -33.23 -16.94
C GLY A 518 12.60 -32.62 -17.86
N VAL A 519 12.42 -33.16 -19.07
CA VAL A 519 11.35 -32.70 -19.99
C VAL A 519 9.96 -32.89 -19.38
N ILE A 520 9.74 -33.94 -18.58
CA ILE A 520 8.45 -34.15 -17.89
C ILE A 520 8.26 -33.11 -16.81
N ALA A 521 9.32 -32.77 -16.07
CA ALA A 521 9.26 -31.70 -15.08
C ALA A 521 8.96 -30.35 -15.73
N ASP A 522 9.60 -30.05 -16.87
CA ASP A 522 9.37 -28.79 -17.57
C ASP A 522 7.93 -28.65 -18.09
N ILE A 523 7.34 -29.73 -18.60
CA ILE A 523 5.93 -29.75 -18.99
C ILE A 523 5.03 -29.49 -17.76
N ALA A 524 5.34 -30.13 -16.62
CA ALA A 524 4.60 -29.88 -15.39
C ALA A 524 4.76 -28.44 -14.89
N LEU A 525 5.94 -27.82 -15.03
CA LEU A 525 6.20 -26.42 -14.71
C LEU A 525 5.44 -25.44 -15.62
N LEU A 526 5.36 -25.73 -16.92
CA LEU A 526 4.53 -24.95 -17.85
C LEU A 526 3.05 -25.02 -17.48
N VAL A 527 2.55 -26.20 -17.13
CA VAL A 527 1.17 -26.36 -16.66
C VAL A 527 0.96 -25.64 -15.33
N ASN A 528 1.95 -25.66 -14.43
CA ASN A 528 1.93 -24.89 -13.19
C ASN A 528 1.80 -23.38 -13.47
N LEU A 529 2.63 -22.82 -14.35
CA LEU A 529 2.57 -21.42 -14.73
C LEU A 529 1.20 -21.05 -15.32
N PHE A 530 0.67 -21.89 -16.19
CA PHE A 530 -0.67 -21.70 -16.76
C PHE A 530 -1.76 -21.70 -15.68
N PHE A 531 -1.72 -22.62 -14.73
CA PHE A 531 -2.67 -22.65 -13.62
C PHE A 531 -2.52 -21.45 -12.69
N LEU A 532 -1.28 -21.06 -12.37
CA LEU A 532 -1.00 -19.92 -11.54
C LEU A 532 -1.64 -18.65 -12.13
N LEU A 533 -1.37 -18.35 -13.41
CA LEU A 533 -1.94 -17.18 -14.08
C LEU A 533 -3.47 -17.28 -14.20
N GLY A 534 -4.00 -18.46 -14.50
CA GLY A 534 -5.44 -18.68 -14.60
C GLY A 534 -6.17 -18.52 -13.26
N VAL A 535 -5.61 -19.02 -12.18
CA VAL A 535 -6.16 -18.85 -10.82
C VAL A 535 -6.08 -17.40 -10.38
N MET A 536 -4.94 -16.71 -10.65
CA MET A 536 -4.82 -15.27 -10.38
C MET A 536 -5.92 -14.47 -11.08
N ALA A 537 -6.11 -14.73 -12.38
CA ALA A 537 -7.17 -14.06 -13.15
C ALA A 537 -8.58 -14.38 -12.60
N SER A 538 -8.82 -15.62 -12.17
CA SER A 538 -10.12 -16.03 -11.62
C SER A 538 -10.45 -15.39 -10.26
N LEU A 539 -9.43 -15.05 -9.49
CA LEU A 539 -9.56 -14.40 -8.18
C LEU A 539 -9.52 -12.86 -8.27
N GLY A 540 -9.33 -12.30 -9.47
CA GLY A 540 -9.14 -10.85 -9.63
C GLY A 540 -7.86 -10.34 -8.95
N ALA A 541 -6.83 -11.20 -8.82
CA ALA A 541 -5.58 -10.82 -8.19
C ALA A 541 -4.79 -9.87 -9.10
N VAL A 542 -4.13 -8.88 -8.46
CA VAL A 542 -3.33 -7.88 -9.16
C VAL A 542 -1.88 -8.35 -9.25
N LEU A 543 -1.30 -8.33 -10.45
CA LEU A 543 0.08 -8.65 -10.69
C LEU A 543 0.95 -7.40 -10.45
N THR A 544 1.83 -7.45 -9.45
CA THR A 544 2.81 -6.40 -9.10
C THR A 544 4.23 -6.82 -9.51
N MET A 545 5.21 -5.89 -9.51
CA MET A 545 6.62 -6.23 -9.76
C MET A 545 7.17 -7.26 -8.77
N PRO A 546 7.00 -7.11 -7.45
CA PRO A 546 7.30 -8.20 -6.52
C PRO A 546 6.48 -9.47 -6.81
N GLY A 547 5.23 -9.33 -7.29
CA GLY A 547 4.41 -10.46 -7.73
C GLY A 547 5.02 -11.23 -8.90
N ILE A 548 5.58 -10.55 -9.89
CA ILE A 548 6.36 -11.18 -10.98
C ILE A 548 7.56 -11.92 -10.39
N ALA A 549 8.29 -11.30 -9.46
CA ALA A 549 9.38 -11.97 -8.75
C ALA A 549 8.88 -13.22 -7.99
N GLY A 550 7.69 -13.15 -7.39
CA GLY A 550 7.01 -14.28 -6.75
C GLY A 550 6.67 -15.41 -7.73
N ILE A 551 6.20 -15.09 -8.94
CA ILE A 551 5.97 -16.11 -10.01
C ILE A 551 7.28 -16.79 -10.37
N VAL A 552 8.32 -16.02 -10.65
CA VAL A 552 9.63 -16.52 -11.06
C VAL A 552 10.27 -17.36 -9.94
N LEU A 553 10.16 -16.91 -8.70
CA LEU A 553 10.58 -17.67 -7.52
C LEU A 553 9.78 -18.97 -7.34
N SER A 554 8.46 -18.93 -7.49
CA SER A 554 7.62 -20.12 -7.33
C SER A 554 7.91 -21.16 -8.42
N ILE A 555 8.36 -20.75 -9.61
CA ILE A 555 8.86 -21.70 -10.64
C ILE A 555 10.17 -22.34 -10.16
N GLY A 556 11.11 -21.57 -9.59
CA GLY A 556 12.33 -22.12 -9.00
C GLY A 556 12.05 -23.14 -7.89
N MET A 557 11.09 -22.83 -6.99
CA MET A 557 10.65 -23.73 -5.92
C MET A 557 9.83 -24.93 -6.42
N ALA A 558 9.07 -24.78 -7.50
CA ALA A 558 8.27 -25.86 -8.07
C ALA A 558 9.13 -26.99 -8.65
N VAL A 559 10.38 -26.71 -9.00
CA VAL A 559 11.38 -27.71 -9.39
C VAL A 559 11.67 -28.66 -8.22
N ASP A 560 11.73 -28.17 -6.97
CA ASP A 560 12.11 -28.95 -5.78
C ASP A 560 11.22 -30.18 -5.57
N ALA A 561 9.92 -30.05 -5.71
CA ALA A 561 8.99 -31.17 -5.58
C ALA A 561 9.26 -32.26 -6.64
N ASN A 562 9.54 -31.87 -7.88
CA ASN A 562 9.88 -32.79 -8.95
C ASN A 562 11.26 -33.46 -8.72
N VAL A 563 12.25 -32.69 -8.28
CA VAL A 563 13.59 -33.17 -7.90
C VAL A 563 13.47 -34.22 -6.81
N LEU A 564 12.67 -33.97 -5.78
CA LEU A 564 12.47 -34.88 -4.66
C LEU A 564 11.84 -36.20 -5.12
N ILE A 565 10.85 -36.16 -6.02
CA ILE A 565 10.24 -37.34 -6.62
C ILE A 565 11.29 -38.11 -7.46
N PHE A 566 12.07 -37.38 -8.28
CA PHE A 566 13.04 -38.05 -9.17
C PHE A 566 14.21 -38.68 -8.41
N GLU A 567 14.74 -38.01 -7.38
CA GLU A 567 15.78 -38.59 -6.54
C GLU A 567 15.27 -39.84 -5.79
N ARG A 568 14.04 -39.82 -5.28
CA ARG A 568 13.44 -41.02 -4.67
C ARG A 568 13.19 -42.16 -5.67
N ILE A 569 12.75 -41.85 -6.90
CA ILE A 569 12.61 -42.88 -7.95
C ILE A 569 13.98 -43.44 -8.31
N LYS A 570 15.04 -42.65 -8.36
CA LYS A 570 16.40 -43.06 -8.62
C LYS A 570 16.92 -44.03 -7.51
N GLU A 571 16.73 -43.66 -6.23
CA GLU A 571 17.05 -44.56 -5.10
C GLU A 571 16.35 -45.90 -5.23
N GLU A 572 15.05 -45.93 -5.55
CA GLU A 572 14.28 -47.17 -5.70
C GLU A 572 14.74 -48.00 -6.93
N LEU A 573 15.21 -47.36 -8.00
CA LEU A 573 15.82 -48.04 -9.14
C LEU A 573 17.21 -48.63 -8.81
N GLU A 574 18.02 -47.92 -8.00
CA GLU A 574 19.31 -48.43 -7.51
C GLU A 574 19.16 -49.67 -6.58
N LEU A 575 18.02 -49.74 -5.85
CA LEU A 575 17.64 -50.92 -5.07
C LEU A 575 17.17 -52.10 -5.94
N GLY A 576 17.21 -51.97 -7.29
CA GLY A 576 16.87 -53.07 -8.23
C GLY A 576 15.38 -53.24 -8.49
N LYS A 577 14.51 -52.32 -8.06
CA LYS A 577 13.07 -52.40 -8.35
C LYS A 577 12.76 -52.16 -9.83
N THR A 578 11.66 -52.74 -10.29
CA THR A 578 11.16 -52.46 -11.65
C THR A 578 10.76 -50.98 -11.79
N PHE A 579 10.89 -50.45 -12.98
CA PHE A 579 10.55 -49.04 -13.26
C PHE A 579 9.15 -48.63 -12.75
N LYS A 580 8.16 -49.48 -12.92
CA LYS A 580 6.79 -49.27 -12.45
C LYS A 580 6.68 -49.22 -10.92
N GLN A 581 7.40 -50.11 -10.23
CA GLN A 581 7.45 -50.11 -8.77
C GLN A 581 8.22 -48.92 -8.23
N ALA A 582 9.40 -48.64 -8.82
CA ALA A 582 10.23 -47.49 -8.42
C ALA A 582 9.48 -46.18 -8.55
N VAL A 583 8.70 -45.96 -9.61
CA VAL A 583 7.85 -44.77 -9.72
C VAL A 583 6.75 -44.74 -8.67
N SER A 584 6.07 -45.86 -8.42
CA SER A 584 5.01 -45.94 -7.39
C SER A 584 5.54 -45.65 -5.99
N ASP A 585 6.66 -46.30 -5.62
CA ASP A 585 7.26 -46.16 -4.29
C ASP A 585 7.94 -44.82 -4.12
N GLY A 586 8.61 -44.30 -5.17
CA GLY A 586 9.22 -42.99 -5.17
C GLY A 586 8.21 -41.88 -4.88
N PHE A 587 7.03 -41.90 -5.53
CA PHE A 587 5.95 -40.95 -5.20
C PHE A 587 5.43 -41.10 -3.78
N LYS A 588 5.25 -42.36 -3.30
CA LYS A 588 4.75 -42.63 -1.95
C LYS A 588 5.72 -42.10 -0.89
N ASN A 589 7.02 -42.33 -1.10
CA ASN A 589 8.07 -41.96 -0.14
C ASN A 589 8.42 -40.47 -0.20
N ALA A 590 8.27 -39.81 -1.36
CA ALA A 590 8.50 -38.37 -1.50
C ALA A 590 7.35 -37.49 -0.96
N LEU A 591 6.10 -37.99 -1.01
CA LEU A 591 4.90 -37.21 -0.72
C LEU A 591 4.88 -36.55 0.67
N PRO A 592 5.25 -37.22 1.78
CA PRO A 592 5.27 -36.61 3.10
C PRO A 592 6.23 -35.40 3.15
N SER A 593 7.45 -35.56 2.64
CA SER A 593 8.45 -34.49 2.64
C SER A 593 8.04 -33.30 1.73
N ILE A 594 7.39 -33.56 0.58
CA ILE A 594 6.84 -32.53 -0.31
C ILE A 594 5.76 -31.71 0.39
N ILE A 595 4.84 -32.39 1.09
CA ILE A 595 3.78 -31.69 1.82
C ILE A 595 4.37 -30.85 2.94
N ASP A 596 5.24 -31.43 3.77
CA ASP A 596 5.83 -30.76 4.93
C ASP A 596 6.63 -29.52 4.54
N SER A 597 7.42 -29.61 3.49
CA SER A 597 8.23 -28.52 2.98
C SER A 597 7.36 -27.37 2.42
N ASN A 598 6.33 -27.70 1.66
CA ASN A 598 5.43 -26.67 1.12
C ASN A 598 4.53 -26.05 2.19
N VAL A 599 4.16 -26.79 3.25
CA VAL A 599 3.37 -26.25 4.37
C VAL A 599 4.17 -25.17 5.12
N THR A 600 5.47 -25.31 5.35
CA THR A 600 6.28 -24.27 6.01
C THR A 600 6.30 -22.97 5.21
N THR A 601 6.54 -23.05 3.91
CA THR A 601 6.54 -21.88 3.03
C THR A 601 5.13 -21.29 2.88
N PHE A 602 4.10 -22.11 2.84
CA PHE A 602 2.71 -21.67 2.80
C PHE A 602 2.32 -20.90 4.07
N LEU A 603 2.73 -21.38 5.25
CA LEU A 603 2.47 -20.70 6.53
C LEU A 603 3.15 -19.32 6.59
N THR A 604 4.40 -19.20 6.15
CA THR A 604 5.07 -17.90 6.05
C THR A 604 4.43 -17.00 5.00
N GLY A 605 3.95 -17.56 3.89
CA GLY A 605 3.16 -16.85 2.89
C GLY A 605 1.85 -16.28 3.46
N ILE A 606 1.14 -17.03 4.31
CA ILE A 606 -0.06 -16.54 5.01
C ILE A 606 0.28 -15.38 5.95
N VAL A 607 1.36 -15.47 6.72
CA VAL A 607 1.80 -14.37 7.58
C VAL A 607 2.08 -13.13 6.73
N LEU A 608 2.78 -13.31 5.61
CA LEU A 608 3.06 -12.22 4.67
C LEU A 608 1.77 -11.64 4.06
N PHE A 609 0.78 -12.46 3.76
CA PHE A 609 -0.51 -12.01 3.25
C PHE A 609 -1.31 -11.19 4.28
N ILE A 610 -1.25 -11.56 5.57
CA ILE A 610 -1.97 -10.88 6.64
C ILE A 610 -1.34 -9.52 6.98
N PHE A 611 0.00 -9.44 7.00
CA PHE A 611 0.74 -8.24 7.39
C PHE A 611 1.24 -7.40 6.21
N GLY A 612 1.28 -7.97 5.01
CA GLY A 612 1.69 -7.28 3.79
C GLY A 612 0.64 -6.28 3.34
N THR A 613 1.09 -5.13 2.86
CA THR A 613 0.25 -4.09 2.25
C THR A 613 0.72 -3.80 0.83
N GLY A 614 -0.15 -3.25 -0.02
CA GLY A 614 0.21 -2.80 -1.36
C GLY A 614 0.97 -3.84 -2.18
N LEU A 615 2.18 -3.50 -2.58
CA LEU A 615 3.05 -4.32 -3.45
C LEU A 615 3.37 -5.71 -2.85
N ILE A 616 3.52 -5.77 -1.53
CA ILE A 616 3.87 -7.02 -0.84
C ILE A 616 2.68 -7.98 -0.78
N LEU A 617 1.46 -7.46 -0.66
CA LEU A 617 0.26 -8.28 -0.71
C LEU A 617 0.14 -9.01 -2.06
N GLY A 618 0.46 -8.31 -3.18
CA GLY A 618 0.53 -8.91 -4.51
C GLY A 618 1.56 -10.04 -4.58
N PHE A 619 2.75 -9.83 -4.01
CA PHE A 619 3.78 -10.87 -3.91
C PHE A 619 3.32 -12.07 -3.07
N ALA A 620 2.74 -11.84 -1.89
CA ALA A 620 2.24 -12.90 -1.02
C ALA A 620 1.15 -13.73 -1.70
N THR A 621 0.24 -13.06 -2.41
CA THR A 621 -0.84 -13.70 -3.18
C THR A 621 -0.27 -14.61 -4.26
N THR A 622 0.68 -14.13 -5.06
CA THR A 622 1.33 -14.93 -6.11
C THR A 622 2.11 -16.11 -5.54
N LEU A 623 2.79 -15.91 -4.40
CA LEU A 623 3.53 -16.96 -3.71
C LEU A 623 2.60 -18.07 -3.21
N ILE A 624 1.52 -17.72 -2.52
CA ILE A 624 0.53 -18.68 -2.00
C ILE A 624 -0.11 -19.49 -3.13
N ILE A 625 -0.59 -18.82 -4.17
CA ILE A 625 -1.19 -19.47 -5.34
C ILE A 625 -0.13 -20.34 -6.02
N GLY A 626 1.11 -19.84 -6.17
CA GLY A 626 2.23 -20.58 -6.77
C GLY A 626 2.55 -21.87 -6.02
N ILE A 627 2.59 -21.85 -4.68
CA ILE A 627 2.80 -23.06 -3.86
C ILE A 627 1.67 -24.07 -4.08
N LEU A 628 0.41 -23.65 -4.05
CA LEU A 628 -0.72 -24.55 -4.24
C LEU A 628 -0.75 -25.17 -5.64
N THR A 629 -0.51 -24.36 -6.67
CA THR A 629 -0.51 -24.83 -8.07
C THR A 629 0.71 -25.70 -8.37
N SER A 630 1.89 -25.39 -7.79
CA SER A 630 3.10 -26.21 -7.94
C SER A 630 2.94 -27.59 -7.28
N LEU A 631 2.35 -27.63 -6.09
CA LEU A 631 2.04 -28.88 -5.40
C LEU A 631 1.08 -29.73 -6.24
N PHE A 632 0.04 -29.12 -6.80
CA PHE A 632 -0.88 -29.81 -7.70
C PHE A 632 -0.15 -30.35 -8.95
N ALA A 633 0.67 -29.52 -9.60
CA ALA A 633 1.40 -29.90 -10.80
C ALA A 633 2.40 -31.03 -10.54
N ALA A 634 3.20 -30.94 -9.47
CA ALA A 634 4.18 -31.96 -9.13
C ALA A 634 3.55 -33.30 -8.75
N ILE A 635 2.49 -33.29 -7.94
CA ILE A 635 1.85 -34.56 -7.48
C ILE A 635 1.00 -35.19 -8.57
N PHE A 636 0.20 -34.39 -9.31
CA PHE A 636 -0.78 -34.95 -10.24
C PHE A 636 -0.32 -34.91 -11.69
N ILE A 637 0.21 -33.81 -12.20
CA ILE A 637 0.58 -33.70 -13.61
C ILE A 637 1.82 -34.52 -13.90
N THR A 638 2.89 -34.39 -13.10
CA THR A 638 4.11 -35.17 -13.25
C THR A 638 3.81 -36.68 -13.18
N ARG A 639 2.94 -37.09 -12.26
CA ARG A 639 2.50 -38.50 -12.14
C ARG A 639 1.73 -38.98 -13.37
N LEU A 640 0.78 -38.20 -13.88
CA LEU A 640 0.04 -38.54 -15.11
C LEU A 640 0.97 -38.71 -16.31
N LEU A 641 1.97 -37.84 -16.47
CA LEU A 641 2.95 -37.92 -17.53
C LEU A 641 3.84 -39.16 -17.39
N LEU A 642 4.35 -39.48 -16.20
CA LEU A 642 5.15 -40.66 -15.95
C LEU A 642 4.31 -41.95 -16.16
N GLU A 643 3.05 -42.01 -15.72
CA GLU A 643 2.16 -43.14 -15.95
C GLU A 643 1.87 -43.33 -17.46
N TYR A 644 1.77 -42.26 -18.25
CA TYR A 644 1.64 -42.33 -19.71
C TYR A 644 2.85 -43.01 -20.34
N TYR A 645 4.08 -42.69 -19.90
CA TYR A 645 5.30 -43.36 -20.36
C TYR A 645 5.38 -44.84 -19.98
N ILE A 646 5.01 -45.20 -18.73
CA ILE A 646 4.96 -46.55 -18.25
C ILE A 646 4.00 -47.41 -19.08
N ARG A 647 2.81 -46.86 -19.37
CA ARG A 647 1.79 -47.57 -20.15
C ARG A 647 2.23 -47.85 -21.59
N ASN A 648 3.05 -47.02 -22.15
CA ASN A 648 3.58 -47.18 -23.49
C ASN A 648 4.84 -48.04 -23.54
N GLY A 649 5.19 -48.75 -22.45
CA GLY A 649 6.33 -49.68 -22.35
C GLY A 649 7.69 -48.95 -22.41
N LYS A 650 7.71 -47.63 -22.24
CA LYS A 650 8.96 -46.84 -22.31
C LYS A 650 9.55 -46.65 -20.93
N THR A 651 10.87 -46.70 -20.84
CA THR A 651 11.65 -46.33 -19.65
C THR A 651 12.25 -44.96 -19.81
N LEU A 652 12.45 -44.25 -18.70
CA LEU A 652 13.04 -42.92 -18.65
C LEU A 652 14.37 -42.96 -17.90
N THR A 653 15.27 -42.08 -18.32
CA THR A 653 16.52 -41.81 -17.60
C THR A 653 16.30 -40.63 -16.68
N PHE A 654 16.68 -40.77 -15.39
CA PHE A 654 16.55 -39.75 -14.34
C PHE A 654 17.86 -39.04 -14.03
N SER A 655 18.91 -39.25 -14.82
CA SER A 655 20.17 -38.56 -14.67
C SER A 655 20.94 -38.53 -15.99
N SER A 656 21.64 -37.46 -16.25
CA SER A 656 22.61 -37.41 -17.32
C SER A 656 23.90 -38.12 -16.91
N THR A 657 24.73 -38.49 -17.89
CA THR A 657 26.02 -39.17 -17.63
C THR A 657 26.97 -38.34 -16.77
N TRP A 658 26.88 -37.02 -16.87
CA TRP A 658 27.66 -36.08 -16.08
C TRP A 658 27.12 -35.97 -14.66
N ALA A 659 25.81 -35.81 -14.51
CA ALA A 659 25.14 -35.70 -13.21
C ALA A 659 25.35 -36.94 -12.31
N LYS A 660 25.45 -38.16 -12.90
CA LYS A 660 25.79 -39.39 -12.18
C LYS A 660 27.12 -39.35 -11.46
N LYS A 661 28.09 -38.61 -11.99
CA LYS A 661 29.45 -38.51 -11.43
C LYS A 661 29.63 -37.40 -10.43
N LEU A 662 28.75 -36.38 -10.45
CA LEU A 662 28.95 -35.17 -9.69
C LEU A 662 28.89 -35.36 -8.17
N PHE A 663 28.05 -36.28 -7.69
CA PHE A 663 27.84 -36.55 -6.28
C PHE A 663 27.95 -38.08 -5.93
N ALA A 664 28.51 -38.88 -6.81
CA ALA A 664 28.49 -40.37 -6.68
C ALA A 664 29.23 -40.87 -5.44
N ASP A 665 30.29 -40.20 -5.01
CA ASP A 665 31.16 -40.60 -3.90
C ASP A 665 31.37 -39.46 -2.89
N SER A 666 30.30 -38.68 -2.61
CA SER A 666 30.40 -37.58 -1.64
C SER A 666 30.46 -38.18 -0.22
N ASP A 667 31.61 -38.05 0.44
CA ASP A 667 31.82 -38.35 1.86
C ASP A 667 32.34 -37.10 2.55
N PHE A 668 31.45 -36.10 2.65
CA PHE A 668 31.79 -34.84 3.28
C PHE A 668 31.49 -34.87 4.77
N ASP A 669 32.45 -34.47 5.58
CA ASP A 669 32.30 -34.48 7.04
C ASP A 669 31.71 -33.14 7.52
N PHE A 670 30.38 -33.09 7.56
CA PHE A 670 29.60 -31.93 8.03
C PHE A 670 29.65 -31.75 9.54
N VAL A 671 29.57 -32.87 10.28
CA VAL A 671 29.31 -32.84 11.71
C VAL A 671 30.58 -32.57 12.52
N SER A 672 31.74 -33.21 12.17
CA SER A 672 32.97 -33.05 12.96
C SER A 672 33.55 -31.64 12.85
N ARG A 673 33.30 -30.97 11.70
CA ARG A 673 33.78 -29.60 11.45
C ARG A 673 32.83 -28.50 11.93
N ARG A 674 31.76 -28.83 12.66
CA ARG A 674 30.71 -27.88 13.10
C ARG A 674 31.22 -26.64 13.84
N LYS A 675 32.30 -26.78 14.65
CA LYS A 675 32.91 -25.64 15.34
C LYS A 675 33.45 -24.58 14.38
N LEU A 676 34.01 -25.00 13.22
CA LEU A 676 34.50 -24.07 12.21
C LEU A 676 33.33 -23.28 11.60
N TYR A 677 32.22 -23.95 11.29
CA TYR A 677 31.04 -23.28 10.70
C TYR A 677 30.39 -22.33 11.69
N TYR A 678 30.28 -22.68 12.97
CA TYR A 678 29.80 -21.77 14.02
C TYR A 678 30.72 -20.56 14.14
N THR A 679 32.03 -20.72 14.04
CA THR A 679 33.01 -19.61 14.09
C THR A 679 32.83 -18.68 12.88
N ILE A 680 32.70 -19.22 11.66
CA ILE A 680 32.50 -18.42 10.46
C ILE A 680 31.23 -17.60 10.59
N SER A 681 30.10 -18.22 10.93
CA SER A 681 28.83 -17.55 11.13
C SER A 681 28.89 -16.48 12.21
N SER A 682 29.52 -16.79 13.35
CA SER A 682 29.68 -15.83 14.45
C SER A 682 30.54 -14.62 14.07
N VAL A 683 31.58 -14.82 13.26
CA VAL A 683 32.43 -13.72 12.77
C VAL A 683 31.62 -12.80 11.83
N ILE A 684 30.86 -13.37 10.91
CA ILE A 684 30.04 -12.59 9.96
C ILE A 684 28.97 -11.81 10.74
N ILE A 685 28.24 -12.46 11.64
CA ILE A 685 27.21 -11.83 12.47
C ILE A 685 27.85 -10.76 13.37
N GLY A 686 28.99 -11.04 13.98
CA GLY A 686 29.71 -10.08 14.81
C GLY A 686 30.16 -8.84 14.04
N ALA A 687 30.70 -9.03 12.83
CA ALA A 687 31.03 -7.92 11.94
C ALA A 687 29.78 -7.13 11.53
N GLY A 688 28.65 -7.81 11.30
CA GLY A 688 27.36 -7.19 11.03
C GLY A 688 26.86 -6.34 12.19
N ILE A 689 26.89 -6.86 13.42
CA ILE A 689 26.51 -6.10 14.63
C ILE A 689 27.39 -4.86 14.80
N ILE A 690 28.68 -4.99 14.60
CA ILE A 690 29.62 -3.86 14.64
C ILE A 690 29.24 -2.84 13.55
N SER A 691 28.96 -3.28 12.33
CA SER A 691 28.53 -2.40 11.25
C SER A 691 27.22 -1.66 11.60
N VAL A 692 26.25 -2.36 12.15
CA VAL A 692 24.96 -1.76 12.57
C VAL A 692 25.18 -0.69 13.64
N LEU A 693 26.07 -0.93 14.63
CA LEU A 693 26.36 0.03 15.69
C LEU A 693 27.04 1.30 15.18
N PHE A 694 27.93 1.19 14.17
CA PHE A 694 28.68 2.34 13.65
C PHE A 694 28.02 3.02 12.45
N ARG A 695 27.36 2.27 11.57
CA ARG A 695 26.78 2.78 10.30
C ARG A 695 25.26 2.77 10.30
N GLY A 696 24.63 1.98 11.16
CA GLY A 696 23.18 1.76 11.15
C GLY A 696 22.70 0.96 9.94
N PHE A 697 21.39 1.04 9.71
CA PHE A 697 20.73 0.53 8.50
C PHE A 697 20.35 1.71 7.60
N GLY A 698 20.39 1.52 6.29
CA GLY A 698 19.72 2.39 5.32
C GLY A 698 18.22 2.15 5.40
N LEU A 699 17.50 2.80 6.32
CA LEU A 699 16.06 2.66 6.42
C LEU A 699 15.39 3.42 5.28
N GLY A 700 14.50 2.74 4.55
CA GLY A 700 13.63 3.35 3.55
C GLY A 700 12.62 4.31 4.17
N VAL A 701 11.93 5.09 3.32
CA VAL A 701 10.88 6.02 3.77
C VAL A 701 9.71 5.30 4.47
N ASP A 702 9.50 4.03 4.17
CA ASP A 702 8.46 3.19 4.80
C ASP A 702 8.67 3.05 6.32
N PHE A 703 9.92 3.07 6.79
CA PHE A 703 10.24 2.91 8.22
C PHE A 703 10.72 4.18 8.91
N LYS A 704 11.25 5.14 8.13
CA LYS A 704 11.76 6.40 8.65
C LYS A 704 10.72 7.53 8.58
N GLY A 705 9.75 7.39 7.69
CA GLY A 705 8.92 8.48 7.24
C GLY A 705 9.69 9.44 6.33
N GLY A 706 8.99 10.20 5.52
CA GLY A 706 9.64 11.15 4.63
C GLY A 706 9.02 11.20 3.24
N ARG A 707 9.75 11.85 2.34
CA ARG A 707 9.44 11.94 0.93
C ARG A 707 10.59 11.37 0.12
N SER A 708 10.28 10.58 -0.89
CA SER A 708 11.24 10.03 -1.84
C SER A 708 10.81 10.39 -3.26
N TYR A 709 11.78 10.80 -4.07
CA TYR A 709 11.57 11.16 -5.48
C TYR A 709 12.57 10.39 -6.34
N VAL A 710 12.09 9.73 -7.38
CA VAL A 710 12.94 9.19 -8.44
C VAL A 710 13.02 10.24 -9.53
N VAL A 711 14.21 10.75 -9.76
CA VAL A 711 14.49 11.82 -10.70
C VAL A 711 15.34 11.29 -11.84
N ARG A 712 14.86 11.48 -13.07
CA ARG A 712 15.60 11.16 -14.32
C ARG A 712 16.18 12.44 -14.90
N PHE A 713 17.42 12.38 -15.31
CA PHE A 713 18.14 13.43 -16.02
C PHE A 713 18.37 13.03 -17.48
N GLU A 714 18.54 14.00 -18.35
CA GLU A 714 18.92 13.72 -19.75
C GLU A 714 20.35 13.17 -19.88
N LYS A 715 21.25 13.59 -19.00
CA LYS A 715 22.66 13.16 -18.96
C LYS A 715 23.00 12.55 -17.62
N ALA A 716 24.06 11.74 -17.62
CA ALA A 716 24.62 11.20 -16.39
C ALA A 716 24.93 12.30 -15.36
N ILE A 717 24.64 12.01 -14.07
CA ILE A 717 24.82 12.94 -12.96
C ILE A 717 25.41 12.21 -11.76
N THR A 718 26.14 12.94 -10.92
CA THR A 718 26.65 12.39 -9.66
C THR A 718 25.66 12.65 -8.52
N THR A 719 25.60 11.75 -7.54
CA THR A 719 24.78 11.90 -6.34
C THR A 719 25.14 13.16 -5.54
N ASP A 720 26.42 13.55 -5.55
CA ASP A 720 26.90 14.71 -4.81
C ASP A 720 26.47 16.01 -5.46
N ASP A 721 26.45 16.11 -6.80
CA ASP A 721 25.95 17.28 -7.53
C ASP A 721 24.47 17.51 -7.21
N VAL A 722 23.67 16.45 -7.21
CA VAL A 722 22.25 16.52 -6.87
C VAL A 722 22.05 16.90 -5.40
N ARG A 723 22.80 16.29 -4.48
CA ARG A 723 22.74 16.61 -3.05
C ARG A 723 23.04 18.08 -2.79
N ASN A 724 24.15 18.58 -3.34
CA ASN A 724 24.58 19.95 -3.17
C ASN A 724 23.57 20.94 -3.75
N SER A 725 22.93 20.62 -4.89
CA SER A 725 21.92 21.46 -5.52
C SER A 725 20.63 21.58 -4.69
N LEU A 726 20.30 20.55 -3.92
CA LEU A 726 19.07 20.47 -3.13
C LEU A 726 19.23 20.95 -1.70
N GLU A 727 20.41 20.83 -1.10
CA GLU A 727 20.69 21.16 0.31
C GLU A 727 20.30 22.62 0.63
N GLY A 728 20.67 23.55 -0.25
CA GLY A 728 20.40 24.99 -0.06
C GLY A 728 18.92 25.36 -0.14
N VAL A 729 18.08 24.58 -0.82
CA VAL A 729 16.64 24.86 -0.99
C VAL A 729 15.77 24.09 0.00
N LEU A 730 16.23 22.91 0.45
CA LEU A 730 15.51 22.07 1.41
C LEU A 730 15.79 22.44 2.86
N GLY A 731 16.86 23.21 3.13
CA GLY A 731 17.29 23.57 4.50
C GLY A 731 17.91 22.41 5.28
N ALA A 732 18.04 21.23 4.69
CA ALA A 732 18.70 20.05 5.22
C ALA A 732 19.27 19.23 4.06
N SER A 733 20.38 18.52 4.31
CA SER A 733 21.01 17.67 3.30
C SER A 733 20.13 16.45 3.00
N PRO A 734 19.63 16.26 1.75
CA PRO A 734 18.87 15.09 1.39
C PRO A 734 19.76 13.86 1.21
N GLU A 735 19.20 12.69 1.45
CA GLU A 735 19.83 11.44 1.05
C GLU A 735 19.66 11.24 -0.45
N VAL A 736 20.77 11.15 -1.19
CA VAL A 736 20.75 10.93 -2.66
C VAL A 736 21.50 9.65 -2.97
N LYS A 737 20.82 8.72 -3.65
CA LYS A 737 21.36 7.44 -4.12
C LYS A 737 21.20 7.31 -5.62
N THR A 738 22.09 6.57 -6.28
CA THR A 738 21.89 6.18 -7.68
C THR A 738 20.67 5.29 -7.81
N TYR A 739 19.91 5.46 -8.90
CA TYR A 739 18.73 4.68 -9.21
C TYR A 739 18.74 4.37 -10.70
N GLY A 740 18.76 3.09 -11.09
CA GLY A 740 18.85 2.68 -12.50
C GLY A 740 20.23 2.94 -13.12
N GLY A 741 20.81 1.92 -13.72
CA GLY A 741 22.13 1.98 -14.35
C GLY A 741 23.27 1.63 -13.40
N THR A 742 24.33 1.06 -13.96
CA THR A 742 25.52 0.62 -13.21
C THR A 742 26.65 1.66 -13.31
N GLY A 743 26.92 2.42 -12.24
CA GLY A 743 28.12 3.21 -12.07
C GLY A 743 28.11 4.61 -12.71
N ILE A 744 29.30 5.06 -13.14
CA ILE A 744 29.53 6.37 -13.77
C ILE A 744 28.80 6.42 -15.11
N GLY A 745 27.64 7.10 -15.14
CA GLY A 745 26.77 7.17 -16.32
C GLY A 745 25.29 7.01 -15.99
N ALA A 746 24.95 6.74 -14.74
CA ALA A 746 23.57 6.71 -14.28
C ALA A 746 22.91 8.09 -14.46
N ASN A 747 21.77 8.11 -15.12
CA ASN A 747 20.98 9.33 -15.33
C ASN A 747 19.74 9.40 -14.42
N GLN A 748 19.62 8.47 -13.47
CA GLN A 748 18.53 8.46 -12.50
C GLN A 748 19.08 8.43 -11.08
N VAL A 749 18.43 9.19 -10.19
CA VAL A 749 18.75 9.22 -8.77
C VAL A 749 17.46 9.15 -7.93
N LYS A 750 17.57 8.53 -6.77
CA LYS A 750 16.54 8.53 -5.72
C LYS A 750 16.93 9.58 -4.68
N VAL A 751 16.08 10.59 -4.50
CA VAL A 751 16.24 11.66 -3.51
C VAL A 751 15.28 11.44 -2.36
N THR A 752 15.78 11.34 -1.14
CA THR A 752 14.97 11.15 0.07
C THR A 752 15.15 12.34 1.00
N THR A 753 14.04 12.92 1.50
CA THR A 753 14.03 14.09 2.37
C THR A 753 12.86 14.05 3.35
N SER A 754 13.01 14.66 4.52
CA SER A 754 11.93 14.90 5.48
C SER A 754 11.20 16.25 5.26
N TYR A 755 11.55 17.00 4.19
CA TYR A 755 10.98 18.31 3.92
C TYR A 755 9.46 18.26 3.76
N LEU A 756 8.73 19.06 4.54
CA LEU A 756 7.26 19.15 4.58
C LEU A 756 6.53 17.81 4.74
N VAL A 757 7.12 16.82 5.41
CA VAL A 757 6.47 15.51 5.62
C VAL A 757 5.26 15.62 6.55
N ASP A 758 5.35 16.47 7.59
CA ASP A 758 4.29 16.70 8.59
C ASP A 758 3.24 17.73 8.14
N ASP A 759 3.50 18.43 7.03
CA ASP A 759 2.54 19.40 6.48
C ASP A 759 1.48 18.69 5.65
N ASN A 760 0.27 18.60 6.21
CA ASN A 760 -0.91 18.03 5.55
C ASN A 760 -1.81 19.11 4.92
N SER A 761 -1.33 20.37 4.80
CA SER A 761 -2.09 21.43 4.17
C SER A 761 -2.27 21.21 2.67
N ALA A 762 -3.39 21.64 2.13
CA ALA A 762 -3.65 21.58 0.69
C ALA A 762 -2.51 22.28 -0.08
N GLY A 763 -1.84 21.54 -0.97
CA GLY A 763 -0.71 22.03 -1.78
C GLY A 763 0.68 21.87 -1.14
N ALA A 764 0.82 21.21 0.03
CA ALA A 764 2.14 20.89 0.62
C ALA A 764 2.99 20.04 -0.35
N ASP A 765 2.36 19.08 -1.01
CA ASP A 765 3.02 18.18 -1.96
C ASP A 765 3.54 18.96 -3.18
N LYS A 766 2.73 19.86 -3.72
CA LYS A 766 3.17 20.78 -4.81
C LYS A 766 4.32 21.69 -4.40
N ARG A 767 4.28 22.20 -3.16
CA ARG A 767 5.38 23.04 -2.65
C ARG A 767 6.66 22.23 -2.53
N ALA A 768 6.57 21.00 -2.05
CA ALA A 768 7.72 20.11 -1.95
C ALA A 768 8.30 19.77 -3.33
N GLU A 769 7.46 19.38 -4.28
CA GLU A 769 7.87 19.14 -5.68
C GLU A 769 8.47 20.40 -6.34
N ALA A 770 7.82 21.55 -6.22
CA ALA A 770 8.34 22.81 -6.77
C ALA A 770 9.69 23.20 -6.17
N THR A 771 9.92 22.89 -4.87
CA THR A 771 11.20 23.14 -4.20
C THR A 771 12.28 22.20 -4.73
N ILE A 772 11.96 20.91 -4.95
CA ILE A 772 12.87 19.96 -5.61
C ILE A 772 13.23 20.45 -7.02
N TYR A 773 12.23 20.79 -7.85
CA TYR A 773 12.50 21.31 -9.20
C TYR A 773 13.34 22.59 -9.17
N LYS A 774 13.09 23.50 -8.22
CA LYS A 774 13.89 24.71 -8.04
C LYS A 774 15.35 24.40 -7.72
N GLY A 775 15.62 23.44 -6.85
CA GLY A 775 16.99 22.99 -6.56
C GLY A 775 17.64 22.36 -7.78
N LEU A 776 16.94 21.44 -8.44
CA LEU A 776 17.46 20.74 -9.63
C LEU A 776 17.68 21.68 -10.83
N SER A 777 16.92 22.76 -10.95
CA SER A 777 17.09 23.76 -12.01
C SER A 777 18.44 24.51 -11.94
N SER A 778 19.15 24.44 -10.80
CA SER A 778 20.51 24.96 -10.66
C SER A 778 21.56 24.15 -11.45
N LEU A 779 21.23 22.90 -11.80
CA LEU A 779 22.06 22.00 -12.60
C LEU A 779 21.90 22.34 -14.10
N LYS A 780 22.53 23.43 -14.54
CA LYS A 780 22.39 23.99 -15.90
C LYS A 780 22.79 22.96 -16.97
N GLY A 781 21.92 22.79 -17.97
CA GLY A 781 22.18 21.93 -19.14
C GLY A 781 21.92 20.44 -18.94
N ASN A 782 21.28 20.06 -17.85
CA ASN A 782 20.82 18.69 -17.59
C ASN A 782 19.39 18.70 -17.00
N PRO A 783 18.35 18.87 -17.82
CA PRO A 783 16.96 18.86 -17.37
C PRO A 783 16.62 17.63 -16.57
N ALA A 784 15.81 17.81 -15.52
CA ALA A 784 15.39 16.77 -14.61
C ALA A 784 13.87 16.56 -14.67
N HIS A 785 13.43 15.30 -14.63
CA HIS A 785 12.02 14.91 -14.55
C HIS A 785 11.80 13.99 -13.36
N ILE A 786 10.76 14.26 -12.57
CA ILE A 786 10.33 13.37 -11.48
C ILE A 786 9.48 12.26 -12.11
N GLU A 787 10.01 11.04 -12.08
CA GLU A 787 9.36 9.81 -12.59
C GLU A 787 8.43 9.17 -11.56
N SER A 788 8.79 9.30 -10.28
CA SER A 788 8.02 8.74 -9.18
C SER A 788 8.19 9.59 -7.94
N SER A 789 7.13 9.71 -7.16
CA SER A 789 7.15 10.33 -5.84
C SER A 789 6.44 9.44 -4.83
N GLN A 790 7.00 9.38 -3.61
CA GLN A 790 6.42 8.66 -2.48
C GLN A 790 6.47 9.56 -1.25
N LYS A 791 5.38 9.59 -0.48
CA LYS A 791 5.28 10.25 0.82
C LYS A 791 4.79 9.23 1.83
N VAL A 792 5.47 9.12 2.95
CA VAL A 792 5.05 8.30 4.10
C VAL A 792 5.07 9.17 5.34
N GLY A 793 3.92 9.31 5.96
CA GLY A 793 3.80 10.03 7.22
C GLY A 793 4.45 9.26 8.39
N PRO A 794 4.93 9.97 9.44
CA PRO A 794 5.64 9.32 10.57
C PRO A 794 4.82 8.26 11.29
N THR A 795 3.51 8.47 11.44
CA THR A 795 2.61 7.50 12.08
C THR A 795 2.51 6.20 11.28
N ILE A 796 2.41 6.31 9.96
CA ILE A 796 2.39 5.14 9.06
C ILE A 796 3.71 4.39 9.13
N ALA A 797 4.84 5.11 9.08
CA ALA A 797 6.16 4.50 9.17
C ALA A 797 6.34 3.69 10.47
N TYR A 798 5.85 4.22 11.59
CA TYR A 798 5.86 3.50 12.87
C TYR A 798 4.97 2.24 12.85
N ASP A 799 3.76 2.33 12.28
CA ASP A 799 2.84 1.19 12.17
C ASP A 799 3.40 0.10 11.26
N ILE A 800 4.03 0.48 10.14
CA ILE A 800 4.70 -0.46 9.23
C ILE A 800 5.85 -1.17 9.94
N LEU A 801 6.69 -0.42 10.67
CA LEU A 801 7.82 -0.99 11.40
C LEU A 801 7.37 -1.98 12.47
N THR A 802 6.37 -1.63 13.27
CA THR A 802 5.85 -2.51 14.32
C THR A 802 5.17 -3.75 13.74
N SER A 803 4.42 -3.61 12.66
CA SER A 803 3.80 -4.72 11.94
C SER A 803 4.86 -5.66 11.35
N ALA A 804 5.94 -5.12 10.81
CA ALA A 804 7.07 -5.90 10.30
C ALA A 804 7.73 -6.75 11.40
N LEU A 805 7.98 -6.16 12.57
CA LEU A 805 8.55 -6.89 13.71
C LEU A 805 7.61 -8.02 14.20
N TRP A 806 6.31 -7.73 14.33
CA TRP A 806 5.33 -8.74 14.73
C TRP A 806 5.18 -9.84 13.71
N SER A 807 5.24 -9.53 12.40
CA SER A 807 5.15 -10.55 11.34
C SER A 807 6.32 -11.52 11.37
N ILE A 808 7.54 -11.02 11.60
CA ILE A 808 8.74 -11.87 11.74
C ILE A 808 8.62 -12.78 12.98
N LEU A 809 8.25 -12.20 14.13
CA LEU A 809 8.08 -12.99 15.37
C LEU A 809 6.98 -14.05 15.22
N LEU A 810 5.86 -13.70 14.61
CA LEU A 810 4.76 -14.64 14.36
C LEU A 810 5.18 -15.75 13.40
N ALA A 811 5.90 -15.42 12.32
CA ALA A 811 6.40 -16.41 11.37
C ALA A 811 7.32 -17.44 12.06
N VAL A 812 8.28 -16.97 12.87
CA VAL A 812 9.14 -17.84 13.68
C VAL A 812 8.31 -18.74 14.61
N ALA A 813 7.34 -18.16 15.32
CA ALA A 813 6.51 -18.91 16.27
C ALA A 813 5.66 -19.99 15.58
N VAL A 814 5.01 -19.64 14.46
CA VAL A 814 4.15 -20.55 13.69
C VAL A 814 4.97 -21.71 13.11
N VAL A 815 6.13 -21.40 12.52
CA VAL A 815 7.03 -22.42 11.97
C VAL A 815 7.60 -23.31 13.09
N PHE A 816 8.01 -22.74 14.21
CA PHE A 816 8.46 -23.49 15.38
C PHE A 816 7.40 -24.50 15.86
N VAL A 817 6.16 -24.05 16.06
CA VAL A 817 5.04 -24.89 16.49
C VAL A 817 4.80 -26.01 15.47
N TYR A 818 4.82 -25.69 14.18
CA TYR A 818 4.66 -26.68 13.11
C TYR A 818 5.76 -27.76 13.18
N ILE A 819 7.04 -27.36 13.28
CA ILE A 819 8.17 -28.31 13.39
C ILE A 819 8.06 -29.17 14.63
N LEU A 820 7.66 -28.58 15.78
CA LEU A 820 7.48 -29.32 17.03
C LEU A 820 6.39 -30.39 16.91
N ILE A 821 5.25 -30.07 16.32
CA ILE A 821 4.15 -31.01 16.08
C ILE A 821 4.61 -32.13 15.13
N ARG A 822 5.35 -31.79 14.08
CA ARG A 822 5.74 -32.69 13.00
C ARG A 822 6.85 -33.68 13.43
N PHE A 823 7.87 -33.23 14.13
CA PHE A 823 9.04 -34.00 14.50
C PHE A 823 8.99 -34.56 15.93
N LYS A 824 8.09 -34.07 16.79
CA LYS A 824 7.86 -34.51 18.17
C LYS A 824 9.10 -34.48 19.09
N LYS A 825 10.21 -33.90 18.67
CA LYS A 825 11.44 -33.70 19.45
C LYS A 825 11.82 -32.23 19.44
N LEU A 826 12.07 -31.64 20.63
CA LEU A 826 12.48 -30.25 20.80
C LEU A 826 13.79 -29.92 20.07
N ALA A 827 14.70 -30.88 19.94
CA ALA A 827 15.98 -30.71 19.24
C ALA A 827 15.80 -30.18 17.80
N PHE A 828 14.83 -30.72 17.04
CA PHE A 828 14.54 -30.25 15.67
C PHE A 828 13.94 -28.86 15.66
N GLY A 829 13.01 -28.55 16.57
CA GLY A 829 12.43 -27.21 16.70
C GLY A 829 13.48 -26.17 17.06
N TYR A 830 14.38 -26.48 18.00
CA TYR A 830 15.46 -25.59 18.39
C TYR A 830 16.45 -25.35 17.25
N GLY A 831 16.89 -26.42 16.55
CA GLY A 831 17.77 -26.30 15.40
C GLY A 831 17.17 -25.43 14.29
N ALA A 832 15.86 -25.59 14.01
CA ALA A 832 15.13 -24.80 13.03
C ALA A 832 15.08 -23.32 13.38
N VAL A 833 14.71 -22.98 14.62
CA VAL A 833 14.62 -21.57 15.08
C VAL A 833 15.97 -20.89 15.04
N VAL A 834 17.03 -21.54 15.53
CA VAL A 834 18.38 -20.95 15.51
C VAL A 834 18.86 -20.72 14.08
N ALA A 835 18.57 -21.64 13.14
CA ALA A 835 18.88 -21.45 11.72
C ALA A 835 18.15 -20.25 11.13
N MET A 836 16.84 -20.09 11.42
CA MET A 836 16.08 -18.93 10.94
C MET A 836 16.64 -17.61 11.47
N PHE A 837 16.97 -17.53 12.75
CA PHE A 837 17.59 -16.32 13.32
C PHE A 837 18.98 -16.05 12.72
N HIS A 838 19.79 -17.10 12.52
CA HIS A 838 21.08 -17.01 11.85
C HIS A 838 20.93 -16.41 10.45
N ASP A 839 20.00 -16.91 9.65
CA ASP A 839 19.81 -16.45 8.27
C ASP A 839 19.39 -14.99 8.22
N VAL A 840 18.42 -14.58 9.05
CA VAL A 840 17.99 -13.19 9.18
C VAL A 840 19.14 -12.28 9.60
N LEU A 841 19.93 -12.69 10.61
CA LEU A 841 21.06 -11.88 11.11
C LEU A 841 22.18 -11.71 10.07
N ILE A 842 22.46 -12.75 9.27
CA ILE A 842 23.46 -12.63 8.19
C ILE A 842 22.98 -11.70 7.09
N ILE A 843 21.71 -11.80 6.69
CA ILE A 843 21.15 -10.91 5.65
C ILE A 843 21.20 -9.46 6.13
N LEU A 844 20.79 -9.18 7.37
CA LEU A 844 20.87 -7.87 7.99
C LEU A 844 22.32 -7.37 8.08
N ALA A 845 23.26 -8.25 8.43
CA ALA A 845 24.68 -7.94 8.46
C ALA A 845 25.20 -7.50 7.08
N ILE A 846 24.86 -8.24 6.03
CA ILE A 846 25.25 -7.93 4.65
C ILE A 846 24.65 -6.59 4.21
N PHE A 847 23.37 -6.33 4.48
CA PHE A 847 22.73 -5.07 4.15
C PHE A 847 23.37 -3.88 4.87
N SER A 848 23.75 -4.02 6.16
CA SER A 848 24.45 -2.96 6.88
C SER A 848 25.90 -2.75 6.38
N ILE A 849 26.65 -3.83 6.17
CA ILE A 849 28.06 -3.74 5.77
C ILE A 849 28.20 -3.12 4.38
N PHE A 850 27.37 -3.54 3.44
CA PHE A 850 27.45 -3.13 2.04
C PHE A 850 26.61 -1.90 1.69
N ASN A 851 25.85 -1.32 2.64
CA ASN A 851 25.08 -0.11 2.40
C ASN A 851 25.99 1.03 1.92
N GLY A 852 25.70 1.59 0.75
CA GLY A 852 26.49 2.66 0.13
C GLY A 852 27.83 2.21 -0.49
N LEU A 853 28.16 0.92 -0.45
CA LEU A 853 29.35 0.38 -1.13
C LEU A 853 29.02 -0.23 -2.50
N LEU A 854 27.78 -0.67 -2.68
CA LEU A 854 27.31 -1.25 -3.95
C LEU A 854 26.68 -0.18 -4.83
N PRO A 855 26.69 -0.36 -6.17
CA PRO A 855 26.17 0.62 -7.11
C PRO A 855 24.62 0.66 -7.20
N PHE A 856 23.92 0.03 -6.26
CA PHE A 856 22.47 0.01 -6.13
C PHE A 856 22.04 0.19 -4.67
N SER A 857 20.79 0.57 -4.45
CA SER A 857 20.27 0.83 -3.11
C SER A 857 20.03 -0.46 -2.34
N LEU A 858 20.53 -0.51 -1.08
CA LEU A 858 20.25 -1.55 -0.09
C LEU A 858 19.37 -0.96 1.02
N ASP A 859 18.23 -0.38 0.63
CA ASP A 859 17.29 0.14 1.61
C ASP A 859 16.56 -1.02 2.31
N VAL A 860 16.45 -0.89 3.64
CA VAL A 860 15.56 -1.72 4.44
C VAL A 860 14.18 -1.07 4.38
N ASP A 861 13.32 -1.61 3.53
CA ASP A 861 11.96 -1.15 3.27
C ASP A 861 10.95 -2.30 3.47
N GLN A 862 9.68 -2.07 3.18
CA GLN A 862 8.67 -3.11 3.26
C GLN A 862 9.00 -4.33 2.36
N ALA A 863 9.54 -4.11 1.15
CA ALA A 863 9.89 -5.18 0.22
C ALA A 863 10.99 -6.08 0.80
N PHE A 864 11.97 -5.49 1.49
CA PHE A 864 13.01 -6.22 2.21
C PHE A 864 12.42 -7.14 3.29
N VAL A 865 11.41 -6.68 4.07
CA VAL A 865 10.73 -7.54 5.07
C VAL A 865 10.00 -8.68 4.38
N GLY A 866 9.35 -8.44 3.25
CA GLY A 866 8.75 -9.48 2.41
C GLY A 866 9.77 -10.52 1.95
N ALA A 867 10.96 -10.09 1.54
CA ALA A 867 12.07 -10.98 1.21
C ALA A 867 12.52 -11.81 2.43
N LEU A 868 12.70 -11.20 3.60
CA LEU A 868 13.09 -11.92 4.83
C LEU A 868 12.08 -13.02 5.20
N LEU A 869 10.80 -12.72 5.22
CA LEU A 869 9.76 -13.70 5.54
C LEU A 869 9.75 -14.84 4.51
N THR A 870 9.93 -14.53 3.24
CA THR A 870 10.00 -15.54 2.18
C THR A 870 11.23 -16.43 2.32
N ILE A 871 12.39 -15.85 2.62
CA ILE A 871 13.64 -16.57 2.85
C ILE A 871 13.51 -17.50 4.05
N MET A 872 12.87 -17.04 5.14
CA MET A 872 12.59 -17.90 6.30
C MET A 872 11.78 -19.13 5.90
N GLY A 873 10.74 -18.96 5.07
CA GLY A 873 9.95 -20.06 4.54
C GLY A 873 10.77 -21.01 3.64
N TYR A 874 11.58 -20.44 2.74
CA TYR A 874 12.44 -21.19 1.83
C TYR A 874 13.55 -21.96 2.57
N SER A 875 14.27 -21.33 3.47
CA SER A 875 15.31 -21.97 4.29
C SER A 875 14.75 -23.13 5.11
N MET A 876 13.53 -22.97 5.63
CA MET A 876 12.85 -24.02 6.36
C MET A 876 12.41 -25.19 5.47
N ASN A 877 12.05 -24.93 4.20
CA ASN A 877 11.73 -25.97 3.24
C ASN A 877 12.89 -26.99 3.13
N ASP A 878 14.11 -26.50 2.94
CA ASP A 878 15.30 -27.32 2.81
C ASP A 878 15.66 -28.02 4.14
N THR A 879 15.58 -27.29 5.25
CA THR A 879 15.84 -27.81 6.60
C THR A 879 14.88 -28.95 6.97
N VAL A 880 13.58 -28.82 6.67
CA VAL A 880 12.56 -29.85 6.95
C VAL A 880 12.85 -31.16 6.23
N VAL A 881 13.26 -31.10 4.98
CA VAL A 881 13.57 -32.33 4.22
C VAL A 881 14.85 -32.97 4.70
N VAL A 882 15.87 -32.18 5.06
CA VAL A 882 17.06 -32.71 5.73
C VAL A 882 16.69 -33.37 7.06
N PHE A 883 15.83 -32.77 7.87
CA PHE A 883 15.37 -33.32 9.13
C PHE A 883 14.53 -34.59 8.96
N ASP A 884 13.70 -34.66 7.92
CA ASP A 884 12.94 -35.87 7.60
C ASP A 884 13.87 -37.03 7.25
N ARG A 885 14.93 -36.78 6.46
CA ARG A 885 15.96 -37.77 6.13
C ARG A 885 16.76 -38.20 7.36
N ILE A 886 17.14 -37.29 8.24
CA ILE A 886 17.79 -37.58 9.50
C ILE A 886 16.90 -38.50 10.36
N ARG A 887 15.60 -38.20 10.44
CA ARG A 887 14.63 -39.02 11.16
C ARG A 887 14.52 -40.44 10.57
N GLU A 888 14.49 -40.53 9.25
CA GLU A 888 14.47 -41.82 8.52
C GLU A 888 15.70 -42.66 8.90
N TYR A 889 16.93 -42.12 8.77
CA TYR A 889 18.18 -42.81 9.11
C TYR A 889 18.28 -43.16 10.59
N LEU A 890 17.85 -42.31 11.50
CA LEU A 890 17.81 -42.57 12.94
C LEU A 890 16.86 -43.73 13.28
N ASN A 891 15.73 -43.88 12.54
CA ASN A 891 14.79 -44.95 12.73
C ASN A 891 15.31 -46.27 12.16
N GLU A 892 15.95 -46.28 10.98
CA GLU A 892 16.53 -47.47 10.32
C GLU A 892 17.73 -48.03 11.08
N ASN A 893 18.50 -47.14 11.74
CA ASN A 893 19.66 -47.54 12.53
C ASN A 893 19.37 -47.69 14.02
N ARG A 894 18.10 -47.74 14.41
CA ARG A 894 17.68 -47.92 15.81
C ARG A 894 18.10 -49.30 16.29
N GLY A 895 19.00 -49.35 17.29
CA GLY A 895 19.55 -50.58 17.84
C GLY A 895 20.90 -51.05 17.24
N LYS A 896 21.43 -50.35 16.23
CA LYS A 896 22.80 -50.56 15.75
C LYS A 896 23.80 -49.77 16.60
N LYS A 897 25.08 -50.20 16.60
CA LYS A 897 26.15 -49.58 17.42
C LYS A 897 26.76 -48.31 16.79
N GLU A 898 26.11 -47.71 15.79
CA GLU A 898 26.62 -46.48 15.16
C GLU A 898 26.32 -45.27 16.01
N SER A 899 27.28 -44.30 16.02
CA SER A 899 27.09 -43.04 16.75
C SER A 899 26.08 -42.13 16.06
N ILE A 900 25.31 -41.33 16.83
CA ILE A 900 24.35 -40.35 16.27
C ILE A 900 25.05 -39.41 15.28
N PRO A 901 26.24 -38.86 15.55
CA PRO A 901 26.93 -37.98 14.59
C PRO A 901 27.22 -38.66 13.24
N THR A 902 27.60 -39.95 13.25
CA THR A 902 27.86 -40.74 12.01
C THR A 902 26.58 -40.96 11.22
N ILE A 903 25.51 -41.37 11.90
CA ILE A 903 24.20 -41.62 11.25
C ILE A 903 23.69 -40.34 10.59
N ILE A 904 23.80 -39.18 11.28
CA ILE A 904 23.35 -37.91 10.76
C ILE A 904 24.27 -37.44 9.62
N ASN A 905 25.59 -37.62 9.70
CA ASN A 905 26.50 -37.30 8.61
C ASN A 905 26.18 -38.11 7.32
N ASN A 906 25.86 -39.37 7.46
CA ASN A 906 25.44 -40.20 6.32
C ASN A 906 24.11 -39.76 5.73
N ALA A 907 23.15 -39.37 6.57
CA ALA A 907 21.89 -38.78 6.12
C ALA A 907 22.09 -37.47 5.32
N LEU A 908 23.02 -36.61 5.79
CA LEU A 908 23.36 -35.34 5.07
C LEU A 908 23.98 -35.61 3.70
N ASN A 909 24.95 -36.55 3.62
CA ASN A 909 25.58 -36.87 2.35
C ASN A 909 24.57 -37.45 1.35
N SER A 910 23.57 -38.25 1.82
CA SER A 910 22.52 -38.79 0.96
C SER A 910 21.57 -37.70 0.40
N THR A 911 21.46 -36.53 1.05
CA THR A 911 20.62 -35.41 0.58
C THR A 911 21.39 -34.36 -0.23
N LEU A 912 22.71 -34.42 -0.29
CA LEU A 912 23.56 -33.39 -0.85
C LEU A 912 23.26 -33.10 -2.33
N SER A 913 23.08 -34.14 -3.15
CA SER A 913 22.71 -34.01 -4.57
C SER A 913 21.43 -33.23 -4.75
N ARG A 914 20.39 -33.54 -3.98
CA ARG A 914 19.11 -32.86 -4.03
C ARG A 914 19.23 -31.40 -3.60
N THR A 915 19.79 -31.13 -2.41
CA THR A 915 19.94 -29.78 -1.86
C THR A 915 20.76 -28.88 -2.80
N ALA A 916 21.82 -29.41 -3.43
CA ALA A 916 22.61 -28.69 -4.41
C ALA A 916 21.80 -28.35 -5.68
N VAL A 917 21.02 -29.29 -6.22
CA VAL A 917 20.21 -29.06 -7.43
C VAL A 917 19.08 -28.07 -7.18
N THR A 918 18.36 -28.20 -6.07
CA THR A 918 17.25 -27.29 -5.72
C THR A 918 17.77 -25.90 -5.38
N GLY A 919 18.82 -25.78 -4.59
CA GLY A 919 19.47 -24.51 -4.29
C GLY A 919 20.00 -23.82 -5.55
N PHE A 920 20.70 -24.57 -6.41
CA PHE A 920 21.25 -24.00 -7.65
C PHE A 920 20.16 -23.55 -8.63
N SER A 921 19.05 -24.30 -8.79
CA SER A 921 17.95 -23.89 -9.67
C SER A 921 17.32 -22.57 -9.19
N THR A 922 17.13 -22.42 -7.88
CA THR A 922 16.57 -21.20 -7.29
C THR A 922 17.56 -20.03 -7.35
N ILE A 923 18.84 -20.26 -7.07
CA ILE A 923 19.90 -19.25 -7.22
C ILE A 923 19.98 -18.74 -8.67
N LEU A 924 19.90 -19.66 -9.66
CA LEU A 924 19.94 -19.30 -11.08
C LEU A 924 18.80 -18.34 -11.45
N VAL A 925 17.60 -18.65 -11.00
CA VAL A 925 16.41 -17.79 -11.21
C VAL A 925 16.58 -16.43 -10.57
N LEU A 926 16.99 -16.39 -9.31
CA LEU A 926 17.17 -15.15 -8.55
C LEU A 926 18.31 -14.30 -9.09
N LEU A 927 19.35 -14.92 -9.60
CA LEU A 927 20.46 -14.24 -10.26
C LEU A 927 19.99 -13.53 -11.55
N VAL A 928 19.17 -14.21 -12.36
CA VAL A 928 18.56 -13.59 -13.54
C VAL A 928 17.69 -12.43 -13.16
N LEU A 929 16.87 -12.59 -12.11
CA LEU A 929 16.00 -11.54 -11.61
C LEU A 929 16.82 -10.35 -11.07
N PHE A 930 17.92 -10.60 -10.38
CA PHE A 930 18.83 -9.56 -9.88
C PHE A 930 19.50 -8.77 -11.03
N ILE A 931 19.90 -9.45 -12.11
CA ILE A 931 20.60 -8.81 -13.24
C ILE A 931 19.61 -8.08 -14.15
N PHE A 932 18.49 -8.70 -14.51
CA PHE A 932 17.56 -8.23 -15.54
C PHE A 932 16.24 -7.68 -15.01
N GLY A 933 15.92 -7.88 -13.71
CA GLY A 933 14.61 -7.52 -13.12
C GLY A 933 14.37 -6.02 -12.92
N GLY A 934 15.34 -5.17 -13.25
CA GLY A 934 15.24 -3.72 -13.08
C GLY A 934 15.53 -3.24 -11.65
N GLU A 935 15.64 -1.92 -11.49
CA GLU A 935 16.09 -1.31 -10.22
C GLU A 935 15.05 -1.46 -9.11
N THR A 936 13.78 -1.39 -9.46
CA THR A 936 12.65 -1.47 -8.50
C THR A 936 12.69 -2.72 -7.62
N ILE A 937 13.12 -3.87 -8.18
CA ILE A 937 13.17 -5.14 -7.44
C ILE A 937 14.61 -5.63 -7.19
N ARG A 938 15.63 -4.84 -7.55
CA ARG A 938 17.03 -5.28 -7.42
C ARG A 938 17.43 -5.53 -5.97
N GLY A 939 17.10 -4.62 -5.05
CA GLY A 939 17.36 -4.79 -3.62
C GLY A 939 16.64 -6.01 -3.04
N PHE A 940 15.36 -6.21 -3.39
CA PHE A 940 14.57 -7.37 -3.04
C PHE A 940 15.19 -8.67 -3.58
N SER A 941 15.53 -8.69 -4.87
CA SER A 941 16.14 -9.87 -5.52
C SER A 941 17.51 -10.21 -4.95
N PHE A 942 18.29 -9.19 -4.57
CA PHE A 942 19.58 -9.38 -3.88
C PHE A 942 19.40 -10.00 -2.51
N ALA A 943 18.44 -9.49 -1.71
CA ALA A 943 18.10 -10.08 -0.41
C ALA A 943 17.72 -11.56 -0.55
N MET A 944 16.84 -11.87 -1.52
CA MET A 944 16.40 -13.23 -1.82
C MET A 944 17.56 -14.12 -2.25
N LEU A 945 18.43 -13.65 -3.15
CA LEU A 945 19.60 -14.38 -3.65
C LEU A 945 20.55 -14.76 -2.52
N ILE A 946 20.93 -13.78 -1.71
CA ILE A 946 21.78 -14.00 -0.53
C ILE A 946 21.08 -14.92 0.46
N GLY A 947 19.78 -14.71 0.69
CA GLY A 947 19.00 -15.51 1.63
C GLY A 947 18.91 -16.99 1.23
N VAL A 948 18.76 -17.31 -0.04
CA VAL A 948 18.75 -18.70 -0.52
C VAL A 948 20.13 -19.34 -0.37
N ILE A 949 21.22 -18.60 -0.68
CA ILE A 949 22.58 -19.11 -0.46
C ILE A 949 22.84 -19.37 1.02
N VAL A 950 22.48 -18.45 1.90
CA VAL A 950 22.64 -18.55 3.36
C VAL A 950 21.73 -19.64 3.93
N GLY A 951 20.48 -19.77 3.47
CA GLY A 951 19.52 -20.79 3.91
C GLY A 951 19.96 -22.20 3.54
N THR A 952 20.46 -22.40 2.32
CA THR A 952 21.07 -23.69 1.91
C THR A 952 22.29 -24.03 2.76
N TYR A 953 23.14 -23.02 3.06
CA TYR A 953 24.27 -23.20 3.99
C TYR A 953 23.79 -23.54 5.41
N SER A 954 22.83 -22.80 5.94
CA SER A 954 22.40 -22.95 7.33
C SER A 954 21.72 -24.30 7.60
N SER A 955 20.96 -24.84 6.64
CA SER A 955 20.31 -26.14 6.76
C SER A 955 21.31 -27.29 6.99
N LEU A 956 22.45 -27.26 6.27
CA LEU A 956 23.49 -28.28 6.36
C LEU A 956 24.49 -28.04 7.47
N PHE A 957 24.93 -26.78 7.67
CA PHE A 957 26.09 -26.44 8.47
C PHE A 957 25.75 -25.76 9.81
N VAL A 958 24.48 -25.38 10.04
CA VAL A 958 24.03 -24.74 11.30
C VAL A 958 22.90 -25.54 11.95
N ALA A 959 21.75 -25.69 11.28
CA ALA A 959 20.59 -26.38 11.83
C ALA A 959 20.88 -27.81 12.24
N THR A 960 21.48 -28.59 11.33
CA THR A 960 21.76 -30.02 11.57
C THR A 960 22.81 -30.23 12.66
N PRO A 961 23.96 -29.54 12.70
CA PRO A 961 24.90 -29.68 13.82
C PRO A 961 24.31 -29.33 15.18
N ILE A 962 23.40 -28.36 15.25
CA ILE A 962 22.68 -28.01 16.49
C ILE A 962 21.80 -29.17 16.94
N VAL A 963 21.10 -29.82 15.99
CA VAL A 963 20.30 -31.05 16.29
C VAL A 963 21.21 -32.15 16.79
N VAL A 964 22.41 -32.36 16.22
CA VAL A 964 23.40 -33.34 16.71
C VAL A 964 23.79 -33.03 18.15
N ASP A 965 24.15 -31.80 18.45
CA ASP A 965 24.57 -31.39 19.81
C ASP A 965 23.44 -31.57 20.82
N ALA A 966 22.18 -31.23 20.45
CA ALA A 966 21.03 -31.42 21.31
C ALA A 966 20.68 -32.88 21.56
N LEU A 967 20.73 -33.74 20.52
CA LEU A 967 20.45 -35.18 20.64
C LEU A 967 21.55 -35.95 21.37
N SER A 968 22.82 -35.55 21.21
CA SER A 968 23.96 -36.15 21.93
C SER A 968 23.90 -35.85 23.42
N ASN A 969 23.54 -34.63 23.81
CA ASN A 969 23.36 -34.23 25.21
C ASN A 969 22.20 -34.96 25.91
N ASP A 970 21.12 -35.30 25.16
CA ASP A 970 20.00 -36.09 25.69
C ASP A 970 20.41 -37.52 25.98
N GLN A 971 21.28 -38.17 25.15
CA GLN A 971 21.81 -39.52 25.40
C GLN A 971 22.79 -39.53 26.59
N GLU A 972 23.62 -38.52 26.80
CA GLU A 972 24.49 -38.45 27.97
C GLU A 972 23.70 -38.34 29.29
N LYS A 973 22.57 -37.62 29.27
CA LYS A 973 21.69 -37.53 30.43
C LYS A 973 20.97 -38.85 30.74
N ASP A 974 20.56 -39.62 29.72
CA ASP A 974 19.92 -40.92 29.87
C ASP A 974 20.91 -42.00 30.35
N ASN A 975 22.17 -41.92 29.94
CA ASN A 975 23.22 -42.89 30.37
C ASN A 975 23.75 -42.59 31.78
N GLY A 976 23.42 -41.42 32.35
CA GLY A 976 23.86 -41.01 33.71
C GLY A 976 22.91 -41.38 34.86
N THR A 977 21.75 -41.98 34.59
CA THR A 977 20.77 -42.38 35.61
C THR A 977 20.33 -43.81 35.32
N PRO A 978 20.60 -44.81 36.21
CA PRO A 978 20.01 -46.14 36.06
C PRO A 978 18.52 -46.07 36.39
N THR A 979 17.71 -45.76 35.44
CA THR A 979 16.26 -45.81 35.58
C THR A 979 15.77 -47.23 35.32
N THR A 980 15.30 -47.86 36.34
CA THR A 980 14.46 -49.09 36.30
C THR A 980 13.29 -48.81 35.35
N ILE A 981 13.24 -49.59 34.26
CA ILE A 981 12.19 -49.51 33.26
C ILE A 981 10.90 -50.05 33.86
N GLU A 982 10.06 -49.21 34.43
CA GLU A 982 8.63 -49.52 34.60
C GLU A 982 7.98 -49.52 33.20
N LYS A 983 7.55 -50.70 32.77
CA LYS A 983 6.70 -50.90 31.59
C LYS A 983 5.41 -50.09 31.78
N LYS A 984 5.34 -48.86 31.32
CA LYS A 984 4.06 -48.22 31.02
C LYS A 984 3.55 -48.73 29.67
N THR A 985 2.72 -49.77 29.75
CA THR A 985 1.80 -50.19 28.71
C THR A 985 0.76 -49.10 28.49
N GLY A 986 0.68 -48.54 27.31
CA GLY A 986 -0.47 -47.73 26.93
C GLY A 986 -0.14 -46.62 25.91
N PHE A 987 -0.64 -46.82 24.72
CA PHE A 987 -0.67 -45.88 23.57
C PHE A 987 0.53 -45.91 22.60
N ASP A 988 0.82 -47.13 22.11
CA ASP A 988 1.51 -47.26 20.83
C ASP A 988 0.90 -48.48 20.08
N ALA A 989 -0.18 -48.19 19.36
CA ALA A 989 -0.63 -48.96 18.20
C ALA A 989 -1.84 -48.26 17.56
N ILE A 990 -1.59 -47.43 16.60
CA ILE A 990 -2.55 -47.29 15.51
C ILE A 990 -2.19 -48.46 14.57
N PRO A 991 -3.04 -49.48 14.40
CA PRO A 991 -2.75 -50.58 13.50
C PRO A 991 -2.74 -50.08 12.07
N ALA A 992 -1.68 -50.41 11.34
CA ALA A 992 -1.66 -50.40 9.90
C ALA A 992 -2.57 -51.54 9.41
N ASP A 993 -3.85 -51.31 9.31
CA ASP A 993 -4.78 -52.16 8.57
C ASP A 993 -5.99 -51.35 8.10
N PHE A 994 -5.79 -50.65 7.04
CA PHE A 994 -6.86 -50.22 6.14
C PHE A 994 -6.73 -50.91 4.78
N THR A 995 -6.72 -52.24 4.79
CA THR A 995 -6.89 -53.03 3.57
C THR A 995 -7.66 -54.30 3.95
N SER A 996 -8.96 -54.19 3.96
CA SER A 996 -9.99 -55.19 3.64
C SER A 996 -11.30 -54.84 4.36
N ALA A 997 -12.09 -53.96 3.74
CA ALA A 997 -13.52 -53.92 4.02
C ALA A 997 -14.16 -55.00 3.12
N GLU A 998 -14.41 -56.15 3.68
CA GLU A 998 -15.38 -57.09 3.11
C GLU A 998 -16.75 -56.45 3.07
N ALA A 999 -17.39 -56.58 1.90
CA ALA A 999 -18.73 -56.12 1.63
C ALA A 999 -19.73 -56.86 2.54
N THR A 1000 -20.30 -56.20 3.52
CA THR A 1000 -21.51 -56.61 4.20
C THR A 1000 -22.73 -56.08 3.42
N THR A 1001 -23.63 -57.00 3.13
CA THR A 1001 -24.89 -56.83 2.38
C THR A 1001 -25.89 -55.89 3.10
N PRO A 1002 -26.87 -55.31 2.39
CA PRO A 1002 -27.71 -54.18 2.86
C PRO A 1002 -28.77 -54.50 3.94
N GLU A 1003 -28.85 -55.71 4.48
CA GLU A 1003 -29.97 -56.10 5.36
C GLU A 1003 -29.80 -55.84 6.88
N GLU A 1004 -28.63 -55.52 7.36
CA GLU A 1004 -28.40 -55.28 8.79
C GLU A 1004 -28.55 -53.82 9.24
N PHE A 1005 -28.84 -52.89 8.35
CA PHE A 1005 -28.92 -51.46 8.66
C PHE A 1005 -30.31 -50.94 9.08
N THR A 1006 -31.35 -51.80 9.01
CA THR A 1006 -32.75 -51.41 9.35
C THR A 1006 -33.16 -51.67 10.81
N ALA A 1007 -32.42 -52.47 11.57
CA ALA A 1007 -32.82 -52.87 12.94
C ALA A 1007 -32.37 -51.93 14.09
N LYS A 1008 -31.59 -50.86 13.80
CA LYS A 1008 -31.04 -49.96 14.84
C LYS A 1008 -31.63 -48.53 14.86
N LYS A 1009 -32.64 -48.24 14.03
CA LYS A 1009 -33.23 -46.89 13.90
C LYS A 1009 -34.59 -46.69 14.61
N GLU A 1010 -35.12 -47.68 15.25
CA GLU A 1010 -36.47 -47.58 15.89
C GLU A 1010 -36.49 -47.34 17.40
N LYS A 1011 -35.39 -46.99 18.05
CA LYS A 1011 -35.39 -46.75 19.52
C LYS A 1011 -34.90 -45.40 20.00
N LYS A 1012 -34.96 -44.34 19.18
CA LYS A 1012 -34.71 -42.96 19.65
C LYS A 1012 -35.58 -41.92 18.93
N ALA A 1013 -36.85 -41.96 19.09
CA ALA A 1013 -37.74 -40.89 18.74
C ALA A 1013 -38.91 -40.82 19.69
N LYS A 1014 -38.73 -40.13 20.82
CA LYS A 1014 -39.83 -39.53 21.63
C LYS A 1014 -39.22 -38.49 22.56
N THR A 1015 -39.16 -37.22 22.10
CA THR A 1015 -39.29 -36.06 22.98
C THR A 1015 -39.83 -34.89 22.10
N PRO A 1016 -40.74 -34.02 22.56
CA PRO A 1016 -41.63 -33.30 21.71
C PRO A 1016 -41.11 -31.89 21.33
N LEU A 1017 -41.49 -31.47 20.12
CA LEU A 1017 -41.35 -30.13 19.58
C LEU A 1017 -42.11 -29.07 20.36
N ILE A 1018 -41.44 -28.03 20.84
CA ILE A 1018 -42.01 -26.74 21.23
C ILE A 1018 -42.03 -25.83 20.01
N ARG A 1019 -43.23 -25.35 19.63
CA ARG A 1019 -43.43 -24.33 18.59
C ARG A 1019 -43.07 -22.94 19.12
N PRO A 1020 -42.45 -22.07 18.33
CA PRO A 1020 -42.39 -20.65 18.69
C PRO A 1020 -43.65 -19.93 18.18
N SER A 1021 -44.20 -19.09 19.05
CA SER A 1021 -45.32 -18.18 18.79
C SER A 1021 -44.86 -16.97 18.02
N GLN A 1022 -45.72 -16.54 17.08
CA GLN A 1022 -45.66 -15.27 16.36
C GLN A 1022 -45.99 -14.08 17.32
N SER A 1023 -45.18 -13.05 17.28
CA SER A 1023 -45.60 -11.64 17.29
C SER A 1023 -44.43 -10.78 16.80
#